data_a7f7a5496ed74f7e5f590f583d3419d2
#
_entry.id   a7f7a5496ed74f7e5f590f583d3419d2
#
_cell.length_a   1.000
_cell.length_b   1.000
_cell.length_c   1.000
_cell.angle_alpha   90.00
_cell.angle_beta   90.00
_cell.angle_gamma   90.00
#
_symmetry.space_group_name_H-M   'P 1'
#
loop_
_entity.id
_entity.type
_entity.pdbx_description
1 polymer ?
#
loop_
_entity_poly.entity_id
_entity_poly.type
_entity_poly.pdbx_seq_one_letter_code
_entity_poly.pdbx_strand_id
1 'polypeptide(L)'
;MGYPVLLLFVLAALLGAEDLPVVAEVEHQPLAAQVVRVLDSLEMLGDPLPASDLKELRRLTAGGRDVGGRDVDQIQKILDRYCLIGVNINPESRVKIQQGPAKPELQEQGWRTFLVKVQNEAGVTAVLAATSPNAGQVANRPQGSANRQFLDLQMYNKQPMRPHLSGLAVEYRILQLYSRDAGQREAKLVFDVGQGSQDLGFRNEIDILFTAKPATKVSFRVLDFDDKPTTAGFLVRDSHQRVYPSQAKRLAPDFFFQPQVYKANGEFLMLPAGEYTIEYTRGPEYRKKMQRVQVGGEPLELTFHLERWIDPAKLGWYSGDHHIHAAGCSHYEKPTEGVYPEDMMRHILGEDLKIGSVLTWGPGWYFQKTFFEGKDNKLSTPDNLMRYDVEVSGFPSSHTGHIVLLSLKEEDFPGTKRIEDWPSWGLPIFKWAKAQNGITGFAHSGWGLSLKDPKLPTYEMPPFDGIGANEYIVGVTHDLVDFISTVDTPYPWELNIWYHTLNVGYRTRISGETDFPCIYDDKVGLGRSYVRQKQALNYRDWTEGIREGRNYVSDGKSHILDFKVNDVQMGEGSSELNLAKPGPVKITANVAALLDETPNEAVRRLRTDQKPYWDLERARIGNSRTVPVELIVNGQAVARKAIDADGRLRPVTFEYNVPQSSWIAIRILPSSHTNPIFVLTEGKPIRASKKSAEWCLKAVDQCWSQKETKIRLNEKGEAAQAYEFARQAYRKRLAESSVE
;
A
#
# COMPACT_ATOMS: atom_id res chain seq x y z
N MET A 1 60.66 41.33 -46.89
CA MET A 1 60.17 41.63 -45.51
C MET A 1 58.98 40.71 -45.23
N GLY A 2 59.25 39.62 -44.63
CA GLY A 2 58.17 38.64 -44.26
C GLY A 2 57.86 38.76 -42.76
N TYR A 3 56.59 38.97 -42.43
CA TYR A 3 56.12 38.97 -41.09
C TYR A 3 55.74 37.54 -40.70
N PRO A 4 56.14 36.98 -39.50
CA PRO A 4 55.68 35.71 -39.07
C PRO A 4 54.30 35.89 -38.41
N VAL A 5 53.31 35.14 -38.87
CA VAL A 5 51.99 34.96 -38.19
C VAL A 5 52.17 34.08 -37.04
N LEU A 6 52.00 34.63 -35.85
CA LEU A 6 51.99 33.88 -34.57
C LEU A 6 50.61 33.21 -34.41
N LEU A 7 50.54 31.90 -34.61
CA LEU A 7 49.35 31.11 -34.32
C LEU A 7 49.28 30.88 -32.78
N LEU A 8 48.41 31.60 -32.11
CA LEU A 8 48.07 31.33 -30.71
C LEU A 8 47.14 30.09 -30.67
N PHE A 9 47.69 28.94 -30.26
CA PHE A 9 46.88 27.80 -29.84
C PHE A 9 46.31 28.13 -28.48
N VAL A 10 45.01 28.45 -28.45
CA VAL A 10 44.23 28.46 -27.21
C VAL A 10 43.96 26.99 -26.85
N LEU A 11 44.73 26.46 -25.91
CA LEU A 11 44.48 25.17 -25.28
C LEU A 11 43.23 25.36 -24.39
N ALA A 12 42.05 25.08 -24.91
CA ALA A 12 40.86 24.93 -24.07
C ALA A 12 41.11 23.67 -23.19
N ALA A 13 41.45 23.89 -21.93
CA ALA A 13 41.47 22.83 -20.95
C ALA A 13 40.05 22.27 -20.88
N LEU A 14 39.83 21.12 -21.47
CA LEU A 14 38.70 20.26 -21.16
C LEU A 14 38.90 19.86 -19.68
N LEU A 15 38.22 20.56 -18.78
CA LEU A 15 38.03 20.11 -17.39
C LEU A 15 37.22 18.81 -17.49
N GLY A 16 37.90 17.70 -17.68
CA GLY A 16 37.31 16.37 -17.59
C GLY A 16 36.80 16.10 -16.17
N ALA A 17 35.74 15.36 -16.08
CA ALA A 17 35.30 14.84 -14.79
C ALA A 17 36.45 14.11 -14.09
N GLU A 18 36.84 14.56 -12.90
CA GLU A 18 37.93 13.98 -12.13
C GLU A 18 37.38 12.87 -11.21
N ASP A 19 38.17 11.82 -11.00
CA ASP A 19 37.84 10.80 -9.99
C ASP A 19 37.76 11.45 -8.61
N LEU A 20 36.74 11.10 -7.85
CA LEU A 20 36.61 11.58 -6.49
C LEU A 20 37.61 10.86 -5.57
N PRO A 21 38.28 11.57 -4.65
CA PRO A 21 39.25 10.94 -3.76
C PRO A 21 38.60 9.88 -2.90
N VAL A 22 39.24 8.71 -2.79
CA VAL A 22 38.87 7.68 -1.83
C VAL A 22 39.32 8.12 -0.43
N VAL A 23 38.40 8.20 0.50
CA VAL A 23 38.66 8.61 1.89
C VAL A 23 39.13 7.38 2.66
N ALA A 24 40.31 7.48 3.27
CA ALA A 24 40.90 6.41 4.11
C ALA A 24 40.30 6.43 5.54
N GLU A 25 40.51 5.36 6.28
CA GLU A 25 40.15 5.24 7.71
C GLU A 25 38.65 5.43 8.00
N VAL A 26 37.77 5.05 7.06
CA VAL A 26 36.31 5.10 7.22
C VAL A 26 35.83 3.82 7.90
N GLU A 27 35.04 3.96 8.95
CA GLU A 27 34.43 2.80 9.61
C GLU A 27 33.40 2.10 8.71
N HIS A 28 33.57 0.81 8.50
CA HIS A 28 32.73 0.01 7.58
C HIS A 28 31.25 0.00 7.98
N GLN A 29 30.93 -0.34 9.25
CA GLN A 29 29.54 -0.56 9.69
C GLN A 29 28.64 0.70 9.53
N PRO A 30 29.04 1.91 9.96
CA PRO A 30 28.25 3.11 9.73
C PRO A 30 28.09 3.46 8.25
N LEU A 31 29.15 3.33 7.44
CA LEU A 31 29.08 3.55 6.01
C LEU A 31 28.14 2.52 5.34
N ALA A 32 28.28 1.24 5.64
CA ALA A 32 27.43 0.18 5.11
C ALA A 32 25.95 0.44 5.39
N ALA A 33 25.60 0.82 6.63
CA ALA A 33 24.23 1.18 7.00
C ALA A 33 23.71 2.42 6.26
N GLN A 34 24.57 3.39 5.99
CA GLN A 34 24.22 4.59 5.21
C GLN A 34 24.02 4.24 3.74
N VAL A 35 24.89 3.41 3.17
CA VAL A 35 24.79 2.95 1.78
C VAL A 35 23.53 2.13 1.55
N VAL A 36 23.15 1.25 2.47
CA VAL A 36 21.88 0.51 2.38
C VAL A 36 20.70 1.47 2.23
N ARG A 37 20.64 2.55 3.03
CA ARG A 37 19.58 3.57 2.89
C ARG A 37 19.60 4.28 1.54
N VAL A 38 20.78 4.53 0.97
CA VAL A 38 20.90 5.12 -0.38
C VAL A 38 20.34 4.16 -1.43
N LEU A 39 20.73 2.88 -1.36
CA LEU A 39 20.26 1.87 -2.32
C LEU A 39 18.73 1.69 -2.24
N ASP A 40 18.18 1.57 -1.03
CA ASP A 40 16.73 1.46 -0.81
C ASP A 40 15.99 2.70 -1.32
N SER A 41 16.58 3.89 -1.13
CA SER A 41 15.99 5.13 -1.66
C SER A 41 16.00 5.19 -3.19
N LEU A 42 17.10 4.77 -3.84
CA LEU A 42 17.19 4.75 -5.31
C LEU A 42 16.19 3.75 -5.91
N GLU A 43 16.03 2.57 -5.29
CA GLU A 43 15.02 1.59 -5.70
C GLU A 43 13.60 2.16 -5.54
N MET A 44 13.30 2.77 -4.39
CA MET A 44 12.00 3.40 -4.11
C MET A 44 11.69 4.58 -5.05
N LEU A 45 12.71 5.34 -5.47
CA LEU A 45 12.58 6.45 -6.41
C LEU A 45 12.49 5.98 -7.87
N GLY A 46 12.57 4.68 -8.14
CA GLY A 46 12.52 4.12 -9.48
C GLY A 46 13.74 4.45 -10.35
N ASP A 47 14.88 4.76 -9.75
CA ASP A 47 16.17 5.01 -10.43
C ASP A 47 17.29 4.14 -9.81
N PRO A 48 17.14 2.79 -9.83
CA PRO A 48 18.09 1.88 -9.20
C PRO A 48 19.45 1.92 -9.92
N LEU A 49 20.49 1.56 -9.19
CA LEU A 49 21.81 1.29 -9.80
C LEU A 49 21.73 0.04 -10.70
N PRO A 50 22.67 -0.10 -11.67
CA PRO A 50 22.75 -1.31 -12.47
C PRO A 50 22.83 -2.56 -11.63
N ALA A 51 22.16 -3.64 -12.05
CA ALA A 51 21.99 -4.86 -11.26
C ALA A 51 23.30 -5.48 -10.76
N SER A 52 24.39 -5.39 -11.55
CA SER A 52 25.72 -5.87 -11.14
C SER A 52 26.27 -5.10 -9.94
N ASP A 53 26.17 -3.78 -9.97
CA ASP A 53 26.68 -2.89 -8.95
C ASP A 53 25.82 -2.94 -7.69
N LEU A 54 24.50 -3.00 -7.86
CA LEU A 54 23.57 -3.20 -6.76
C LEU A 54 23.83 -4.51 -6.01
N LYS A 55 24.04 -5.60 -6.75
CA LYS A 55 24.36 -6.91 -6.16
C LYS A 55 25.66 -6.87 -5.38
N GLU A 56 26.70 -6.25 -5.94
CA GLU A 56 28.01 -6.16 -5.28
C GLU A 56 27.94 -5.24 -4.04
N LEU A 57 27.28 -4.09 -4.12
CA LEU A 57 27.09 -3.22 -2.97
C LEU A 57 26.30 -3.89 -1.84
N ARG A 58 25.21 -4.63 -2.17
CA ARG A 58 24.48 -5.43 -1.18
C ARG A 58 25.38 -6.48 -0.51
N ARG A 59 26.28 -7.13 -1.26
CA ARG A 59 27.28 -8.07 -0.71
C ARG A 59 28.26 -7.37 0.23
N LEU A 60 28.84 -6.24 -0.20
CA LEU A 60 29.83 -5.48 0.57
C LEU A 60 29.23 -4.89 1.86
N THR A 61 27.96 -4.51 1.84
CA THR A 61 27.26 -3.94 3.01
C THR A 61 26.72 -4.99 3.98
N ALA A 62 26.56 -6.25 3.56
CA ALA A 62 26.08 -7.35 4.41
C ALA A 62 27.22 -7.99 5.25
N GLY A 63 28.48 -7.73 4.94
CA GLY A 63 29.65 -8.29 5.63
C GLY A 63 29.85 -7.71 7.03
N GLY A 64 30.12 -8.57 8.04
CA GLY A 64 30.22 -8.15 9.44
C GLY A 64 31.58 -7.56 9.87
N ARG A 65 32.65 -7.70 9.11
CA ARG A 65 34.00 -7.14 9.38
C ARG A 65 34.75 -6.90 8.08
N ASP A 66 35.09 -5.66 7.82
CA ASP A 66 36.05 -5.28 6.77
C ASP A 66 37.47 -5.48 7.29
N VAL A 67 38.16 -6.47 6.75
CA VAL A 67 39.56 -6.72 7.11
C VAL A 67 40.45 -5.89 6.19
N GLY A 68 40.96 -4.78 6.72
CA GLY A 68 41.94 -3.90 6.04
C GLY A 68 41.36 -2.84 5.13
N GLY A 69 40.07 -2.43 5.32
CA GLY A 69 39.46 -1.32 4.61
C GLY A 69 39.10 -1.58 3.14
N ARG A 70 39.22 -2.82 2.66
CA ARG A 70 39.03 -3.18 1.24
C ARG A 70 37.60 -3.02 0.78
N ASP A 71 36.61 -3.37 1.64
CA ASP A 71 35.19 -3.27 1.31
C ASP A 71 34.75 -1.81 1.28
N VAL A 72 35.27 -0.96 2.18
CA VAL A 72 35.05 0.48 2.21
C VAL A 72 35.56 1.16 0.93
N ASP A 73 36.78 0.83 0.50
CA ASP A 73 37.36 1.35 -0.73
C ASP A 73 36.54 0.93 -1.95
N GLN A 74 36.10 -0.33 -1.98
CA GLN A 74 35.32 -0.86 -3.09
C GLN A 74 33.91 -0.22 -3.14
N ILE A 75 33.27 -0.01 -1.99
CA ILE A 75 31.99 0.71 -1.89
C ILE A 75 32.16 2.11 -2.49
N GLN A 76 33.20 2.86 -2.07
CA GLN A 76 33.45 4.20 -2.60
C GLN A 76 33.68 4.16 -4.11
N LYS A 77 34.56 3.31 -4.62
CA LYS A 77 34.85 3.17 -6.07
C LYS A 77 33.62 2.86 -6.91
N ILE A 78 32.67 2.10 -6.38
CA ILE A 78 31.40 1.82 -7.08
C ILE A 78 30.51 3.04 -7.08
N LEU A 79 30.26 3.64 -5.91
CA LEU A 79 29.29 4.75 -5.77
C LEU A 79 29.80 6.04 -6.38
N ASP A 80 31.11 6.30 -6.35
CA ASP A 80 31.71 7.51 -6.90
C ASP A 80 31.39 7.67 -8.39
N ARG A 81 31.29 6.57 -9.16
CA ARG A 81 30.89 6.59 -10.57
C ARG A 81 29.53 7.24 -10.85
N TYR A 82 28.65 7.25 -9.83
CA TYR A 82 27.30 7.82 -9.90
C TYR A 82 27.21 9.21 -9.27
N CYS A 83 28.33 9.71 -8.72
CA CYS A 83 28.37 11.03 -8.12
C CYS A 83 28.55 12.12 -9.17
N LEU A 84 27.57 13.02 -9.27
CA LEU A 84 27.68 14.27 -10.05
C LEU A 84 28.62 15.26 -9.36
N ILE A 85 28.61 15.26 -8.04
CA ILE A 85 29.28 16.22 -7.18
C ILE A 85 30.02 15.51 -6.05
N GLY A 86 31.24 15.97 -5.76
CA GLY A 86 31.94 15.76 -4.51
C GLY A 86 31.91 17.04 -3.65
N VAL A 87 31.45 16.93 -2.41
CA VAL A 87 31.46 18.01 -1.41
C VAL A 87 32.47 17.64 -0.33
N ASN A 88 33.51 18.45 -0.18
CA ASN A 88 34.48 18.32 0.90
C ASN A 88 34.22 19.39 1.95
N ILE A 89 34.04 18.98 3.20
CA ILE A 89 33.90 19.83 4.38
C ILE A 89 35.17 19.65 5.20
N ASN A 90 36.06 20.63 5.15
CA ASN A 90 37.34 20.56 5.85
C ASN A 90 37.19 20.71 7.38
N PRO A 91 38.26 20.50 8.19
CA PRO A 91 38.17 20.62 9.64
C PRO A 91 37.64 21.97 10.18
N GLU A 92 37.75 23.04 9.39
CA GLU A 92 37.18 24.38 9.74
C GLU A 92 35.73 24.52 9.25
N SER A 93 35.06 23.43 8.86
CA SER A 93 33.71 23.41 8.28
C SER A 93 33.56 24.19 6.95
N ARG A 94 34.67 24.45 6.27
CA ARG A 94 34.63 25.12 4.96
C ARG A 94 34.34 24.13 3.85
N VAL A 95 33.43 24.52 2.96
CA VAL A 95 32.94 23.70 1.85
C VAL A 95 33.78 23.92 0.60
N LYS A 96 34.28 22.84 0.00
CA LYS A 96 34.83 22.81 -1.37
C LYS A 96 34.01 21.84 -2.20
N ILE A 97 33.82 22.17 -3.48
CA ILE A 97 33.05 21.36 -4.42
C ILE A 97 33.91 21.02 -5.63
N GLN A 98 33.77 19.79 -6.11
CA GLN A 98 34.30 19.37 -7.40
C GLN A 98 33.26 18.57 -8.18
N GLN A 99 33.36 18.59 -9.50
CA GLN A 99 32.55 17.74 -10.36
C GLN A 99 33.02 16.29 -10.24
N GLY A 100 32.07 15.37 -10.03
CA GLY A 100 32.33 13.93 -10.02
C GLY A 100 32.25 13.30 -11.40
N PRO A 101 32.56 11.98 -11.52
CA PRO A 101 32.62 11.29 -12.80
C PRO A 101 31.29 10.97 -13.45
N ALA A 102 30.16 11.15 -12.73
CA ALA A 102 28.84 10.92 -13.34
C ALA A 102 28.58 11.88 -14.51
N LYS A 103 28.11 11.34 -15.63
CA LYS A 103 27.78 12.16 -16.80
C LYS A 103 26.63 13.11 -16.45
N PRO A 104 26.76 14.43 -16.70
CA PRO A 104 25.72 15.42 -16.43
C PRO A 104 24.62 15.36 -17.50
N GLU A 105 23.98 14.20 -17.64
CA GLU A 105 22.90 13.96 -18.59
C GLU A 105 21.55 14.15 -17.90
N LEU A 106 20.77 15.12 -18.37
CA LEU A 106 19.37 15.35 -18.01
C LEU A 106 18.44 14.83 -19.11
N GLN A 107 17.15 14.91 -18.88
CA GLN A 107 16.12 14.69 -19.91
C GLN A 107 15.14 15.85 -19.92
N GLU A 108 14.66 16.20 -21.10
CA GLU A 108 13.60 17.17 -21.24
C GLU A 108 12.33 16.73 -20.54
N GLN A 109 11.72 17.64 -19.76
CA GLN A 109 10.48 17.43 -19.01
C GLN A 109 10.52 16.21 -18.08
N GLY A 110 11.69 15.91 -17.50
CA GLY A 110 11.84 14.77 -16.60
C GLY A 110 12.91 14.98 -15.54
N TRP A 111 12.75 14.26 -14.45
CA TRP A 111 13.68 14.21 -13.34
C TRP A 111 14.78 13.17 -13.58
N ARG A 112 15.99 13.48 -13.11
CA ARG A 112 17.12 12.55 -13.07
C ARG A 112 17.73 12.57 -11.69
N THR A 113 18.19 11.40 -11.23
CA THR A 113 18.79 11.21 -9.92
C THR A 113 20.30 11.06 -10.04
N PHE A 114 21.05 11.76 -9.19
CA PHE A 114 22.50 11.69 -9.06
C PHE A 114 22.90 11.48 -7.62
N LEU A 115 24.06 10.90 -7.37
CA LEU A 115 24.66 10.90 -6.06
C LEU A 115 25.55 12.14 -5.85
N VAL A 116 25.66 12.52 -4.58
CA VAL A 116 26.61 13.50 -4.05
C VAL A 116 27.45 12.81 -3.01
N LYS A 117 28.76 12.72 -3.21
CA LYS A 117 29.70 12.25 -2.17
C LYS A 117 30.00 13.38 -1.22
N VAL A 118 29.85 13.16 0.07
CA VAL A 118 30.22 14.11 1.12
C VAL A 118 31.41 13.55 1.89
N GLN A 119 32.56 14.21 1.78
CA GLN A 119 33.69 14.01 2.66
C GLN A 119 33.58 15.03 3.80
N ASN A 120 33.49 14.60 5.04
CA ASN A 120 33.17 15.43 6.19
C ASN A 120 34.20 15.29 7.31
N GLU A 121 35.27 16.09 7.22
CA GLU A 121 36.37 16.05 8.18
C GLU A 121 36.03 16.77 9.50
N ALA A 122 35.02 17.64 9.48
CA ALA A 122 34.58 18.42 10.66
C ALA A 122 33.48 17.74 11.48
N GLY A 123 32.94 16.57 11.03
CA GLY A 123 31.83 15.92 11.71
C GLY A 123 30.54 16.72 11.69
N VAL A 124 30.32 17.59 10.68
CA VAL A 124 29.12 18.41 10.54
C VAL A 124 27.86 17.54 10.43
N THR A 125 26.82 17.89 11.19
CA THR A 125 25.52 17.18 11.19
C THR A 125 24.37 18.06 10.70
N ALA A 126 24.67 19.20 10.07
CA ALA A 126 23.66 20.08 9.48
C ALA A 126 22.98 19.44 8.25
N VAL A 127 21.92 20.07 7.77
CA VAL A 127 21.29 19.71 6.48
C VAL A 127 22.22 20.17 5.35
N LEU A 128 22.53 19.26 4.42
CA LEU A 128 23.17 19.66 3.16
C LEU A 128 22.09 20.20 2.23
N ALA A 129 22.09 21.50 2.04
CA ALA A 129 21.21 22.20 1.09
C ALA A 129 21.87 22.32 -0.29
N ALA A 130 21.08 22.15 -1.34
CA ALA A 130 21.48 22.45 -2.72
C ALA A 130 20.53 23.48 -3.30
N THR A 131 21.10 24.51 -3.98
CA THR A 131 20.35 25.56 -4.64
C THR A 131 20.98 25.89 -6.01
N SER A 132 20.26 26.61 -6.85
CA SER A 132 20.78 27.10 -8.13
C SER A 132 20.06 28.37 -8.57
N PRO A 133 20.78 29.39 -9.07
CA PRO A 133 20.14 30.56 -9.67
C PRO A 133 19.40 30.23 -10.99
N ASN A 134 19.72 29.07 -11.60
CA ASN A 134 19.05 28.54 -12.80
C ASN A 134 17.81 27.71 -12.45
N ALA A 135 17.57 27.45 -11.17
CA ALA A 135 16.43 26.66 -10.71
C ALA A 135 15.25 27.53 -10.30
N GLY A 136 14.07 26.99 -10.53
CA GLY A 136 12.78 27.51 -10.10
C GLY A 136 11.77 26.39 -10.07
N GLN A 137 10.52 26.68 -9.71
CA GLN A 137 9.44 25.68 -9.79
C GLN A 137 8.99 25.49 -11.26
N VAL A 138 9.88 25.01 -12.13
CA VAL A 138 9.62 24.91 -13.58
C VAL A 138 8.96 23.59 -13.98
N ALA A 139 9.02 22.56 -13.15
CA ALA A 139 8.49 21.24 -13.43
C ALA A 139 6.97 21.22 -13.76
N ASN A 140 6.23 22.23 -13.33
CA ASN A 140 4.78 22.30 -13.48
C ASN A 140 4.30 23.63 -14.09
N ARG A 141 5.18 24.35 -14.79
CA ARG A 141 4.82 25.61 -15.44
C ARG A 141 4.85 25.49 -16.97
N PRO A 142 3.92 26.15 -17.68
CA PRO A 142 3.95 26.20 -19.16
C PRO A 142 5.27 26.74 -19.67
N GLN A 143 5.70 26.22 -20.81
CA GLN A 143 6.84 26.79 -21.57
C GLN A 143 6.64 28.29 -21.77
N GLY A 144 7.65 29.09 -21.43
CA GLY A 144 7.64 30.53 -21.72
C GLY A 144 7.92 31.48 -20.57
N SER A 145 8.05 31.02 -19.33
CA SER A 145 8.45 31.86 -18.21
C SER A 145 9.96 31.93 -18.07
N ALA A 146 10.52 33.13 -18.17
CA ALA A 146 11.89 33.56 -17.92
C ALA A 146 13.03 32.63 -18.42
N ASN A 147 13.70 33.00 -19.47
CA ASN A 147 14.79 32.28 -20.18
C ASN A 147 15.98 31.81 -19.30
N ARG A 148 16.09 32.21 -18.06
CA ARG A 148 17.21 31.84 -17.19
C ARG A 148 16.90 30.63 -16.27
N GLN A 149 15.65 30.38 -15.95
CA GLN A 149 15.24 29.26 -15.09
C GLN A 149 14.71 28.11 -15.95
N PHE A 150 15.54 27.13 -16.19
CA PHE A 150 15.20 25.92 -16.94
C PHE A 150 15.27 24.65 -16.05
N LEU A 151 15.87 24.78 -14.88
CA LEU A 151 16.17 23.70 -13.94
C LEU A 151 15.17 23.73 -12.76
N ASP A 152 14.84 22.58 -12.20
CA ASP A 152 14.37 22.42 -10.84
C ASP A 152 15.28 21.43 -10.12
N LEU A 153 15.44 21.56 -8.81
CA LEU A 153 16.33 20.70 -8.06
C LEU A 153 15.81 20.45 -6.64
N GLN A 154 16.18 19.29 -6.10
CA GLN A 154 16.01 18.98 -4.67
C GLN A 154 17.07 18.00 -4.19
N MET A 155 17.46 18.15 -2.90
CA MET A 155 18.07 17.05 -2.16
C MET A 155 16.97 16.12 -1.64
N TYR A 156 17.10 14.81 -1.88
CA TYR A 156 16.14 13.85 -1.34
C TYR A 156 16.49 13.55 0.13
N ASN A 157 15.68 14.06 1.03
CA ASN A 157 15.88 14.02 2.48
C ASN A 157 14.73 13.30 3.23
N LYS A 158 13.86 12.58 2.50
CA LYS A 158 12.77 11.77 3.09
C LYS A 158 13.26 10.34 3.42
N GLN A 159 12.55 9.62 4.26
CA GLN A 159 12.85 8.22 4.55
C GLN A 159 12.97 7.38 3.25
N PRO A 160 13.89 6.40 3.20
CA PRO A 160 14.80 5.92 4.26
C PRO A 160 16.03 6.82 4.50
N MET A 161 16.28 7.86 3.69
CA MET A 161 17.32 8.86 3.96
C MET A 161 16.98 9.70 5.19
N ARG A 162 18.01 10.33 5.79
CA ARG A 162 17.86 11.27 6.91
C ARG A 162 18.00 12.70 6.39
N PRO A 163 17.28 13.70 6.98
CA PRO A 163 17.40 15.09 6.54
C PRO A 163 18.81 15.66 6.75
N HIS A 164 19.43 15.33 7.87
CA HIS A 164 20.73 15.82 8.29
C HIS A 164 21.87 14.92 7.82
N LEU A 165 23.05 15.50 7.65
CA LEU A 165 24.29 14.75 7.56
C LEU A 165 24.48 13.95 8.85
N SER A 166 25.12 12.79 8.74
CA SER A 166 25.32 11.88 9.87
C SER A 166 26.58 12.17 10.69
N GLY A 167 27.43 13.06 10.20
CA GLY A 167 28.74 13.34 10.77
C GLY A 167 29.80 12.27 10.44
N LEU A 168 29.49 11.32 9.59
CA LEU A 168 30.45 10.33 9.10
C LEU A 168 31.50 10.98 8.21
N ALA A 169 32.74 10.45 8.24
CA ALA A 169 33.85 10.92 7.40
C ALA A 169 33.48 10.86 5.91
N VAL A 170 32.69 9.86 5.51
CA VAL A 170 32.10 9.76 4.17
C VAL A 170 30.63 9.36 4.27
N GLU A 171 29.80 10.03 3.49
CA GLU A 171 28.42 9.64 3.24
C GLU A 171 27.97 10.04 1.84
N TYR A 172 26.91 9.38 1.34
CA TYR A 172 26.34 9.65 0.02
C TYR A 172 24.94 10.26 0.16
N ARG A 173 24.68 11.32 -0.59
CA ARG A 173 23.38 12.00 -0.64
C ARG A 173 22.80 11.89 -2.03
N ILE A 174 21.48 12.08 -2.14
CA ILE A 174 20.75 11.97 -3.40
C ILE A 174 20.33 13.36 -3.83
N LEU A 175 20.76 13.76 -5.05
CA LEU A 175 20.38 14.99 -5.73
C LEU A 175 19.48 14.66 -6.90
N GLN A 176 18.32 15.29 -6.99
CA GLN A 176 17.39 15.15 -8.10
C GLN A 176 17.34 16.47 -8.88
N LEU A 177 17.47 16.36 -10.21
CA LEU A 177 17.48 17.48 -11.14
C LEU A 177 16.43 17.26 -12.22
N TYR A 178 15.66 18.29 -12.53
CA TYR A 178 14.69 18.34 -13.63
C TYR A 178 15.14 19.36 -14.67
N SER A 179 15.02 19.07 -15.96
CA SER A 179 15.20 20.04 -17.03
C SER A 179 13.88 20.27 -17.77
N ARG A 180 13.48 21.52 -17.90
CA ARG A 180 12.32 21.89 -18.73
C ARG A 180 12.64 21.76 -20.23
N ASP A 181 13.85 22.10 -20.61
CA ASP A 181 14.28 22.25 -22.02
C ASP A 181 15.30 21.18 -22.38
N ALA A 182 15.35 20.81 -23.67
CA ALA A 182 16.41 19.99 -24.25
C ALA A 182 17.65 20.80 -24.63
N GLY A 183 18.75 20.08 -24.95
CA GLY A 183 20.00 20.64 -25.46
C GLY A 183 21.05 20.85 -24.35
N GLN A 184 22.13 21.55 -24.73
CA GLN A 184 23.20 21.89 -23.80
C GLN A 184 22.82 23.12 -22.97
N ARG A 185 22.94 23.00 -21.65
CA ARG A 185 22.59 24.05 -20.70
C ARG A 185 23.61 24.08 -19.57
N GLU A 186 24.18 25.24 -19.31
CA GLU A 186 25.03 25.45 -18.16
C GLU A 186 24.20 25.85 -16.93
N ALA A 187 24.44 25.23 -15.78
CA ALA A 187 23.82 25.59 -14.53
C ALA A 187 24.83 25.66 -13.41
N LYS A 188 24.68 26.67 -12.58
CA LYS A 188 25.43 26.83 -11.34
C LYS A 188 24.74 26.08 -10.22
N LEU A 189 25.42 25.13 -9.59
CA LEU A 189 24.96 24.44 -8.39
C LEU A 189 25.69 24.97 -7.17
N VAL A 190 24.94 25.29 -6.12
CA VAL A 190 25.43 25.81 -4.86
C VAL A 190 25.10 24.81 -3.76
N PHE A 191 26.09 24.42 -2.96
CA PHE A 191 25.90 23.58 -1.81
C PHE A 191 26.25 24.31 -0.52
N ASP A 192 25.43 24.14 0.52
CA ASP A 192 25.51 24.83 1.79
C ASP A 192 25.25 23.84 2.94
N VAL A 193 26.08 23.87 3.97
CA VAL A 193 25.91 23.05 5.18
C VAL A 193 25.36 23.84 6.37
N GLY A 194 24.83 25.03 6.13
CA GLY A 194 23.88 25.76 6.97
C GLY A 194 24.28 25.90 8.44
N GLN A 195 25.41 26.51 8.77
CA GLN A 195 25.74 26.79 10.18
C GLN A 195 25.21 28.14 10.69
N GLY A 196 24.30 28.77 9.90
CA GLY A 196 23.58 29.98 10.37
C GLY A 196 24.43 31.25 10.61
N SER A 197 25.70 31.26 10.19
CA SER A 197 26.57 32.45 10.25
C SER A 197 26.56 33.18 8.94
N GLN A 198 26.94 34.48 8.98
CA GLN A 198 27.16 35.30 7.79
C GLN A 198 28.46 34.89 7.05
N ASP A 199 29.20 33.90 7.53
CA ASP A 199 30.41 33.40 6.91
C ASP A 199 30.10 32.61 5.63
N LEU A 200 30.56 33.11 4.50
CA LEU A 200 30.41 32.51 3.16
C LEU A 200 31.20 31.20 3.02
N GLY A 201 32.07 30.84 3.95
CA GLY A 201 32.88 29.63 3.89
C GLY A 201 32.08 28.30 4.03
N PHE A 202 30.86 28.36 4.55
CA PHE A 202 29.99 27.18 4.69
C PHE A 202 29.23 26.79 3.42
N ARG A 203 29.41 27.53 2.35
CA ARG A 203 28.85 27.28 1.02
C ARG A 203 29.90 27.39 -0.07
N ASN A 204 29.68 26.67 -1.18
CA ASN A 204 30.47 26.80 -2.37
C ASN A 204 29.61 26.49 -3.61
N GLU A 205 30.10 26.86 -4.78
CA GLU A 205 29.38 26.75 -6.04
C GLU A 205 30.25 26.16 -7.15
N ILE A 206 29.58 25.54 -8.14
CA ILE A 206 30.23 24.99 -9.31
C ILE A 206 29.31 25.15 -10.54
N ASP A 207 29.90 25.50 -11.67
CA ASP A 207 29.20 25.54 -12.97
C ASP A 207 29.33 24.17 -13.63
N ILE A 208 28.20 23.60 -14.07
CA ILE A 208 28.14 22.31 -14.76
C ILE A 208 27.43 22.47 -16.10
N LEU A 209 28.05 21.98 -17.15
CA LEU A 209 27.45 21.91 -18.47
C LEU A 209 26.63 20.62 -18.61
N PHE A 210 25.33 20.74 -18.55
CA PHE A 210 24.38 19.62 -18.71
C PHE A 210 24.04 19.42 -20.20
N THR A 211 23.79 18.14 -20.53
CA THR A 211 23.20 17.75 -21.81
C THR A 211 21.80 17.16 -21.52
N ALA A 212 20.76 17.94 -21.79
CA ALA A 212 19.38 17.48 -21.65
C ALA A 212 18.94 16.78 -22.94
N LYS A 213 18.67 15.48 -22.87
CA LYS A 213 18.16 14.68 -24.01
C LYS A 213 16.73 15.09 -24.32
N PRO A 214 16.38 15.33 -25.62
CA PRO A 214 15.01 15.63 -25.97
C PRO A 214 14.08 14.46 -25.66
N ALA A 215 12.83 14.78 -25.34
CA ALA A 215 11.79 13.79 -25.08
C ALA A 215 10.75 13.83 -26.23
N THR A 216 10.29 12.65 -26.59
CA THR A 216 9.29 12.41 -27.62
C THR A 216 7.92 12.16 -27.00
N LYS A 217 6.88 12.71 -27.58
CA LYS A 217 5.49 12.44 -27.16
C LYS A 217 5.09 11.04 -27.59
N VAL A 218 4.78 10.18 -26.59
CA VAL A 218 4.24 8.83 -26.79
C VAL A 218 2.79 8.81 -26.31
N SER A 219 1.86 8.74 -27.26
CA SER A 219 0.41 8.73 -26.98
C SER A 219 -0.07 7.30 -26.73
N PHE A 220 -1.00 7.14 -25.78
CA PHE A 220 -1.52 5.85 -25.34
C PHE A 220 -2.95 5.68 -25.82
N ARG A 221 -3.18 4.71 -26.70
CA ARG A 221 -4.50 4.20 -27.04
C ARG A 221 -4.79 3.01 -26.14
N VAL A 222 -5.63 3.24 -25.12
CA VAL A 222 -5.93 2.22 -24.08
C VAL A 222 -7.32 1.65 -24.33
N LEU A 223 -7.37 0.38 -24.66
CA LEU A 223 -8.61 -0.35 -24.99
C LEU A 223 -8.82 -1.48 -23.99
N ASP A 224 -10.05 -1.58 -23.48
CA ASP A 224 -10.46 -2.69 -22.62
C ASP A 224 -10.62 -3.99 -23.41
N PHE A 225 -10.95 -5.09 -22.74
CA PHE A 225 -11.18 -6.41 -23.35
C PHE A 225 -12.32 -6.43 -24.38
N ASP A 226 -13.21 -5.43 -24.35
CA ASP A 226 -14.32 -5.22 -25.29
C ASP A 226 -14.08 -4.10 -26.30
N ASP A 227 -12.81 -3.72 -26.47
CA ASP A 227 -12.33 -2.67 -27.39
C ASP A 227 -12.82 -1.24 -27.08
N LYS A 228 -13.46 -1.03 -25.91
CA LYS A 228 -13.84 0.31 -25.49
C LYS A 228 -12.67 1.08 -24.88
N PRO A 229 -12.62 2.41 -25.08
CA PRO A 229 -11.65 3.25 -24.40
C PRO A 229 -11.75 3.16 -22.88
N THR A 230 -10.60 3.04 -22.19
CA THR A 230 -10.58 2.88 -20.76
C THR A 230 -9.35 3.52 -20.10
N THR A 231 -9.21 3.36 -18.78
CA THR A 231 -8.04 3.74 -17.96
C THR A 231 -7.34 2.49 -17.48
N ALA A 232 -6.01 2.49 -17.48
CA ALA A 232 -5.20 1.37 -16.98
C ALA A 232 -3.96 1.87 -16.24
N GLY A 233 -3.34 0.99 -15.47
CA GLY A 233 -2.04 1.18 -14.83
C GLY A 233 -0.90 0.79 -15.77
N PHE A 234 0.13 1.61 -15.84
CA PHE A 234 1.31 1.43 -16.69
C PHE A 234 2.58 1.54 -15.86
N LEU A 235 3.50 0.63 -16.06
CA LEU A 235 4.84 0.67 -15.51
C LEU A 235 5.84 0.68 -16.66
N VAL A 236 6.43 1.84 -16.92
CA VAL A 236 7.37 2.07 -18.03
C VAL A 236 8.80 2.06 -17.50
N ARG A 237 9.64 1.18 -18.01
CA ARG A 237 11.07 1.09 -17.65
C ARG A 237 11.96 1.09 -18.85
N ASP A 238 13.12 1.76 -18.73
CA ASP A 238 14.19 1.66 -19.72
C ASP A 238 15.04 0.38 -19.53
N SER A 239 16.06 0.21 -20.37
CA SER A 239 17.00 -0.92 -20.28
C SER A 239 17.81 -0.96 -18.97
N HIS A 240 17.90 0.14 -18.23
CA HIS A 240 18.54 0.24 -16.92
C HIS A 240 17.55 0.08 -15.74
N GLN A 241 16.32 -0.31 -16.01
CA GLN A 241 15.21 -0.46 -15.04
C GLN A 241 14.74 0.86 -14.40
N ARG A 242 15.09 2.00 -14.98
CA ARG A 242 14.59 3.30 -14.52
C ARG A 242 13.15 3.48 -14.91
N VAL A 243 12.36 3.98 -13.96
CA VAL A 243 10.92 4.19 -14.11
C VAL A 243 10.63 5.54 -14.81
N TYR A 244 9.67 5.53 -15.71
CA TYR A 244 9.21 6.71 -16.45
C TYR A 244 7.69 6.93 -16.33
N PRO A 245 7.25 8.19 -16.10
CA PRO A 245 8.07 9.32 -15.66
C PRO A 245 8.75 9.00 -14.32
N SER A 246 9.88 9.67 -14.03
CA SER A 246 10.55 9.52 -12.74
C SER A 246 9.56 9.73 -11.59
N GLN A 247 9.74 8.99 -10.48
CA GLN A 247 8.89 9.11 -9.30
C GLN A 247 9.13 10.41 -8.51
N ALA A 248 10.24 11.14 -8.81
CA ALA A 248 10.54 12.41 -8.18
C ALA A 248 9.43 13.44 -8.37
N LYS A 249 8.97 14.04 -7.29
CA LYS A 249 7.97 15.12 -7.27
C LYS A 249 6.75 14.85 -8.19
N ARG A 250 6.32 13.60 -8.30
CA ARG A 250 5.07 13.31 -9.02
C ARG A 250 3.92 14.04 -8.35
N LEU A 251 3.00 14.51 -9.18
CA LEU A 251 1.75 15.12 -8.74
C LEU A 251 0.60 14.15 -8.95
N ALA A 252 -0.38 14.22 -8.06
CA ALA A 252 -1.62 13.48 -8.20
C ALA A 252 -2.20 13.67 -9.64
N PRO A 253 -2.78 12.62 -10.23
CA PRO A 253 -3.08 11.30 -9.65
C PRO A 253 -1.87 10.34 -9.56
N ASP A 254 -0.72 10.69 -10.11
CA ASP A 254 0.48 9.85 -10.07
C ASP A 254 1.27 10.17 -8.78
N PHE A 255 1.61 9.15 -7.99
CA PHE A 255 2.28 9.35 -6.69
C PHE A 255 3.76 8.98 -6.75
N PHE A 256 4.59 9.69 -5.96
CA PHE A 256 6.04 9.47 -5.90
C PHE A 256 6.42 8.10 -5.29
N PHE A 257 5.56 7.54 -4.45
CA PHE A 257 5.76 6.24 -3.80
C PHE A 257 5.31 5.05 -4.66
N GLN A 258 4.70 5.32 -5.82
CA GLN A 258 4.26 4.29 -6.75
C GLN A 258 5.12 4.29 -8.02
N PRO A 259 5.61 3.13 -8.51
CA PRO A 259 6.34 3.08 -9.77
C PRO A 259 5.43 3.23 -10.99
N GLN A 260 4.18 2.78 -10.93
CA GLN A 260 3.21 2.89 -12.02
C GLN A 260 2.59 4.29 -12.12
N VAL A 261 1.99 4.55 -13.28
CA VAL A 261 1.11 5.70 -13.54
C VAL A 261 -0.20 5.21 -14.14
N TYR A 262 -1.28 5.96 -13.93
CA TYR A 262 -2.58 5.64 -14.51
C TYR A 262 -2.88 6.56 -15.70
N LYS A 263 -3.08 5.95 -16.88
CA LYS A 263 -3.37 6.69 -18.12
C LYS A 263 -4.71 6.27 -18.71
N ALA A 264 -5.51 7.25 -19.06
CA ALA A 264 -6.72 7.06 -19.86
C ALA A 264 -6.38 7.03 -21.34
N ASN A 265 -7.31 6.50 -22.14
CA ASN A 265 -7.20 6.53 -23.60
C ASN A 265 -6.96 7.95 -24.13
N GLY A 266 -5.95 8.12 -24.98
CA GLY A 266 -5.55 9.40 -25.59
C GLY A 266 -4.56 10.23 -24.78
N GLU A 267 -4.26 9.87 -23.55
CA GLU A 267 -3.19 10.51 -22.76
C GLU A 267 -1.80 10.11 -23.27
N PHE A 268 -0.76 10.79 -22.79
CA PHE A 268 0.61 10.58 -23.27
C PHE A 268 1.65 10.63 -22.15
N LEU A 269 2.85 10.17 -22.48
CA LEU A 269 4.08 10.40 -21.72
C LEU A 269 5.13 11.05 -22.62
N MET A 270 6.04 11.81 -22.01
CA MET A 270 7.25 12.32 -22.65
C MET A 270 8.39 11.38 -22.33
N LEU A 271 8.94 10.70 -23.36
CA LEU A 271 10.02 9.73 -23.20
C LEU A 271 11.23 10.11 -24.04
N PRO A 272 12.45 10.10 -23.49
CA PRO A 272 13.66 10.21 -24.30
C PRO A 272 13.76 9.08 -25.32
N ALA A 273 14.50 9.28 -26.40
CA ALA A 273 14.80 8.21 -27.36
C ALA A 273 15.50 7.04 -26.64
N GLY A 274 15.00 5.82 -26.84
CA GLY A 274 15.53 4.64 -26.19
C GLY A 274 14.61 3.42 -26.29
N GLU A 275 15.06 2.30 -25.72
CA GLU A 275 14.29 1.08 -25.60
C GLU A 275 13.56 1.02 -24.26
N TYR A 276 12.27 0.72 -24.28
CA TYR A 276 11.41 0.64 -23.10
C TYR A 276 10.66 -0.67 -23.02
N THR A 277 10.46 -1.13 -21.79
CA THR A 277 9.51 -2.18 -21.44
C THR A 277 8.34 -1.53 -20.74
N ILE A 278 7.13 -1.73 -21.26
CA ILE A 278 5.88 -1.18 -20.71
C ILE A 278 5.04 -2.37 -20.22
N GLU A 279 4.92 -2.49 -18.90
CA GLU A 279 3.97 -3.40 -18.28
C GLU A 279 2.64 -2.66 -18.08
N TYR A 280 1.51 -3.35 -18.32
CA TYR A 280 0.19 -2.73 -18.15
C TYR A 280 -0.86 -3.73 -17.72
N THR A 281 -1.82 -3.23 -16.91
CA THR A 281 -2.92 -4.01 -16.35
C THR A 281 -4.04 -3.07 -15.87
N ARG A 282 -5.20 -3.64 -15.53
CA ARG A 282 -6.34 -2.90 -14.96
C ARG A 282 -6.88 -3.63 -13.72
N GLY A 283 -6.01 -3.83 -12.74
CA GLY A 283 -6.32 -4.56 -11.51
C GLY A 283 -6.18 -6.09 -11.63
N PRO A 284 -6.47 -6.82 -10.54
CA PRO A 284 -6.14 -8.24 -10.42
C PRO A 284 -7.00 -9.17 -11.29
N GLU A 285 -8.13 -8.70 -11.81
CA GLU A 285 -9.03 -9.44 -12.70
C GLU A 285 -8.55 -9.43 -14.14
N TYR A 286 -7.45 -8.71 -14.43
CA TYR A 286 -6.80 -8.63 -15.73
C TYR A 286 -5.43 -9.29 -15.69
N ARG A 287 -5.04 -9.84 -16.84
CA ARG A 287 -3.68 -10.34 -17.03
C ARG A 287 -2.73 -9.15 -17.13
N LYS A 288 -1.63 -9.24 -16.42
CA LYS A 288 -0.52 -8.31 -16.62
C LYS A 288 0.12 -8.60 -17.97
N LYS A 289 0.17 -7.61 -18.85
CA LYS A 289 0.79 -7.70 -20.18
C LYS A 289 2.03 -6.83 -20.23
N MET A 290 2.91 -7.12 -21.19
CA MET A 290 4.16 -6.42 -21.38
C MET A 290 4.38 -6.18 -22.88
N GLN A 291 4.82 -4.97 -23.22
CA GLN A 291 5.20 -4.58 -24.58
C GLN A 291 6.60 -3.94 -24.56
N ARG A 292 7.47 -4.36 -25.47
CA ARG A 292 8.76 -3.68 -25.72
C ARG A 292 8.58 -2.67 -26.85
N VAL A 293 9.14 -1.49 -26.64
CA VAL A 293 8.96 -0.35 -27.54
C VAL A 293 10.27 0.37 -27.75
N GLN A 294 10.57 0.68 -29.02
CA GLN A 294 11.65 1.58 -29.38
C GLN A 294 11.07 2.99 -29.61
N VAL A 295 11.46 3.95 -28.78
CA VAL A 295 11.11 5.37 -28.94
C VAL A 295 12.21 6.05 -29.71
N GLY A 296 11.86 6.74 -30.83
CA GLY A 296 12.75 7.56 -31.63
C GLY A 296 12.56 9.06 -31.34
N GLY A 297 12.90 9.91 -32.34
CA GLY A 297 12.73 11.38 -32.26
C GLY A 297 11.34 11.87 -32.69
N GLU A 298 10.52 11.02 -33.30
CA GLU A 298 9.20 11.39 -33.82
C GLU A 298 8.08 10.93 -32.88
N PRO A 299 6.97 11.70 -32.77
CA PRO A 299 5.80 11.28 -31.98
C PRO A 299 5.32 9.88 -32.33
N LEU A 300 4.92 9.11 -31.32
CA LEU A 300 4.52 7.72 -31.44
C LEU A 300 3.17 7.50 -30.79
N GLU A 301 2.29 6.72 -31.41
CA GLU A 301 1.07 6.22 -30.77
C GLU A 301 1.22 4.72 -30.52
N LEU A 302 0.95 4.29 -29.29
CA LEU A 302 0.97 2.90 -28.85
C LEU A 302 -0.44 2.45 -28.50
N THR A 303 -0.84 1.27 -28.98
CA THR A 303 -2.11 0.66 -28.61
C THR A 303 -1.90 -0.43 -27.58
N PHE A 304 -2.67 -0.37 -26.51
CA PHE A 304 -2.68 -1.33 -25.41
C PHE A 304 -4.05 -1.97 -25.30
N HIS A 305 -4.16 -3.25 -25.65
CA HIS A 305 -5.35 -4.06 -25.46
C HIS A 305 -5.25 -4.83 -24.16
N LEU A 306 -6.17 -4.56 -23.24
CA LEU A 306 -6.27 -5.23 -21.95
C LEU A 306 -6.90 -6.64 -22.13
N GLU A 307 -6.52 -7.57 -21.29
CA GLU A 307 -7.02 -8.93 -21.30
C GLU A 307 -7.58 -9.30 -19.92
N ARG A 308 -8.90 -9.39 -19.83
CA ARG A 308 -9.58 -9.80 -18.62
C ARG A 308 -9.61 -11.35 -18.55
N TRP A 309 -9.19 -11.93 -17.41
CA TRP A 309 -9.23 -13.38 -17.22
C TRP A 309 -10.49 -13.86 -16.50
N ILE A 310 -11.11 -12.99 -15.69
CA ILE A 310 -12.39 -13.23 -15.04
C ILE A 310 -13.19 -11.93 -14.95
N ASP A 311 -14.50 -12.03 -15.04
CA ASP A 311 -15.43 -10.90 -14.87
C ASP A 311 -16.49 -11.23 -13.79
N PRO A 312 -16.15 -11.06 -12.49
CA PRO A 312 -17.10 -11.34 -11.41
C PRO A 312 -18.35 -10.48 -11.51
N ALA A 313 -18.25 -9.25 -12.00
CA ALA A 313 -19.39 -8.34 -12.12
C ALA A 313 -20.46 -8.86 -13.07
N LYS A 314 -20.07 -9.50 -14.20
CA LYS A 314 -21.03 -10.20 -15.09
C LYS A 314 -21.71 -11.39 -14.43
N LEU A 315 -21.13 -11.93 -13.37
CA LEU A 315 -21.70 -13.01 -12.56
C LEU A 315 -22.49 -12.46 -11.34
N GLY A 316 -22.66 -11.15 -11.25
CA GLY A 316 -23.36 -10.46 -10.17
C GLY A 316 -22.53 -10.19 -8.93
N TRP A 317 -21.20 -10.38 -8.98
CA TRP A 317 -20.27 -10.15 -7.89
C TRP A 317 -19.42 -8.89 -8.12
N TYR A 318 -19.67 -7.84 -7.38
CA TYR A 318 -19.01 -6.54 -7.56
C TYR A 318 -17.89 -6.33 -6.55
N SER A 319 -16.69 -6.10 -7.05
CA SER A 319 -15.52 -5.80 -6.23
C SER A 319 -15.61 -4.44 -5.57
N GLY A 320 -15.09 -4.32 -4.36
CA GLY A 320 -14.98 -3.03 -3.68
C GLY A 320 -13.90 -3.06 -2.62
N ASP A 321 -13.36 -1.88 -2.38
CA ASP A 321 -12.45 -1.58 -1.29
C ASP A 321 -13.10 -0.50 -0.43
N HIS A 322 -13.43 -0.87 0.80
CA HIS A 322 -14.13 0.05 1.69
C HIS A 322 -13.19 0.92 2.51
N HIS A 323 -11.87 0.84 2.29
CA HIS A 323 -10.90 1.56 3.08
C HIS A 323 -9.77 2.13 2.23
N ILE A 324 -10.02 3.32 1.69
CA ILE A 324 -9.07 4.10 0.89
C ILE A 324 -8.96 5.48 1.50
N HIS A 325 -7.74 6.01 1.63
CA HIS A 325 -7.49 7.36 2.11
C HIS A 325 -7.01 8.28 0.99
N ALA A 326 -7.62 9.46 0.91
CA ALA A 326 -7.18 10.54 0.04
C ALA A 326 -6.34 11.59 0.79
N ALA A 327 -6.22 11.48 2.11
CA ALA A 327 -5.43 12.38 2.97
C ALA A 327 -4.95 11.68 4.23
N GLY A 328 -4.15 12.36 5.04
CA GLY A 328 -3.79 11.97 6.40
C GLY A 328 -2.53 11.14 6.52
N CYS A 329 -2.18 10.39 5.49
CA CYS A 329 -0.99 9.55 5.48
C CYS A 329 0.28 10.38 5.18
N SER A 330 1.42 9.96 5.72
CA SER A 330 2.72 10.60 5.47
C SER A 330 3.19 10.55 4.00
N HIS A 331 2.50 9.78 3.17
CA HIS A 331 2.72 9.70 1.73
C HIS A 331 2.32 10.99 0.99
N TYR A 332 1.39 11.77 1.52
CA TYR A 332 0.96 13.02 0.89
C TYR A 332 1.86 14.19 1.28
N GLU A 333 2.15 15.09 0.32
CA GLU A 333 2.96 16.29 0.58
C GLU A 333 2.34 17.19 1.64
N LYS A 334 1.00 17.28 1.63
CA LYS A 334 0.17 17.96 2.62
C LYS A 334 -0.80 16.96 3.25
N PRO A 335 -0.39 16.21 4.26
CA PRO A 335 -1.22 15.16 4.84
C PRO A 335 -2.60 15.62 5.31
N THR A 336 -2.74 16.87 5.73
CA THR A 336 -4.02 17.43 6.18
C THR A 336 -5.00 17.77 5.05
N GLU A 337 -4.50 17.94 3.82
CA GLU A 337 -5.31 18.20 2.62
C GLU A 337 -5.40 16.94 1.73
N GLY A 338 -4.25 16.31 1.46
CA GLY A 338 -4.15 15.12 0.61
C GLY A 338 -4.38 15.44 -0.87
N VAL A 339 -5.26 14.66 -1.50
CA VAL A 339 -5.62 14.75 -2.93
C VAL A 339 -7.12 14.91 -3.12
N TYR A 340 -7.51 15.27 -4.35
CA TYR A 340 -8.90 15.55 -4.71
C TYR A 340 -9.65 14.29 -5.17
N PRO A 341 -11.00 14.34 -5.19
CA PRO A 341 -11.82 13.22 -5.65
C PRO A 341 -11.48 12.72 -7.05
N GLU A 342 -11.10 13.61 -7.96
CA GLU A 342 -10.68 13.28 -9.33
C GLU A 342 -9.45 12.37 -9.37
N ASP A 343 -8.52 12.60 -8.45
CA ASP A 343 -7.30 11.80 -8.33
C ASP A 343 -7.62 10.38 -7.85
N MET A 344 -8.45 10.26 -6.81
CA MET A 344 -8.86 8.94 -6.29
C MET A 344 -9.71 8.18 -7.30
N MET A 345 -10.60 8.86 -8.02
CA MET A 345 -11.38 8.23 -9.07
C MET A 345 -10.51 7.67 -10.20
N ARG A 346 -9.37 8.32 -10.51
CA ARG A 346 -8.38 7.81 -11.47
C ARG A 346 -7.83 6.44 -11.05
N HIS A 347 -7.51 6.28 -9.78
CA HIS A 347 -7.03 5.01 -9.21
C HIS A 347 -8.13 3.93 -9.23
N ILE A 348 -9.35 4.28 -8.83
CA ILE A 348 -10.52 3.38 -8.87
C ILE A 348 -10.76 2.86 -10.28
N LEU A 349 -10.74 3.73 -11.29
CA LEU A 349 -10.90 3.36 -12.71
C LEU A 349 -9.74 2.52 -13.22
N GLY A 350 -8.50 2.89 -12.83
CA GLY A 350 -7.29 2.22 -13.28
C GLY A 350 -7.10 0.81 -12.73
N GLU A 351 -7.72 0.50 -11.57
CA GLU A 351 -7.71 -0.83 -10.94
C GLU A 351 -9.05 -1.58 -11.12
N ASP A 352 -9.96 -1.07 -11.96
CA ASP A 352 -11.32 -1.61 -12.19
C ASP A 352 -12.08 -1.93 -10.90
N LEU A 353 -11.89 -1.10 -9.88
CA LEU A 353 -12.57 -1.26 -8.61
C LEU A 353 -14.02 -0.78 -8.77
N LYS A 354 -15.00 -1.67 -8.53
CA LYS A 354 -16.42 -1.31 -8.73
C LYS A 354 -16.93 -0.36 -7.65
N ILE A 355 -16.43 -0.49 -6.43
CA ILE A 355 -16.70 0.40 -5.30
C ILE A 355 -15.39 0.85 -4.68
N GLY A 356 -15.19 2.17 -4.57
CA GLY A 356 -14.14 2.78 -3.77
C GLY A 356 -14.74 3.65 -2.67
N SER A 357 -14.58 3.25 -1.41
CA SER A 357 -15.00 4.07 -0.27
C SER A 357 -13.80 4.86 0.23
N VAL A 358 -13.82 6.17 0.00
CA VAL A 358 -12.77 7.08 0.48
C VAL A 358 -13.13 7.52 1.88
N LEU A 359 -12.34 7.09 2.87
CA LEU A 359 -12.64 7.35 4.26
C LEU A 359 -11.98 8.64 4.74
N THR A 360 -12.79 9.55 5.26
CA THR A 360 -12.33 10.74 5.96
C THR A 360 -11.88 10.35 7.37
N TRP A 361 -10.68 10.77 7.79
CA TRP A 361 -10.11 10.40 9.08
C TRP A 361 -9.27 11.55 9.70
N GLY A 362 -8.83 11.39 10.94
CA GLY A 362 -8.28 12.42 11.81
C GLY A 362 -7.35 13.46 11.16
N PRO A 363 -6.18 13.09 10.60
CA PRO A 363 -5.27 14.08 10.04
C PRO A 363 -5.83 14.89 8.87
N GLY A 364 -6.70 14.28 8.05
CA GLY A 364 -7.33 14.93 6.90
C GLY A 364 -8.76 15.44 7.14
N TRP A 365 -9.30 15.26 8.34
CA TRP A 365 -10.72 15.43 8.65
C TRP A 365 -11.32 16.73 8.14
N TYR A 366 -10.79 17.89 8.56
CA TYR A 366 -11.40 19.19 8.30
C TYR A 366 -11.35 19.61 6.83
N PHE A 367 -10.46 19.05 6.03
CA PHE A 367 -10.43 19.28 4.60
C PHE A 367 -11.26 18.25 3.84
N GLN A 368 -11.05 16.96 4.10
CA GLN A 368 -11.68 15.87 3.35
C GLN A 368 -13.21 15.79 3.57
N LYS A 369 -13.69 16.19 4.75
CA LYS A 369 -15.14 16.28 5.00
C LYS A 369 -15.86 17.22 4.03
N THR A 370 -15.17 18.17 3.39
CA THR A 370 -15.78 19.03 2.36
C THR A 370 -16.26 18.26 1.13
N PHE A 371 -15.79 17.01 0.96
CA PHE A 371 -16.21 16.11 -0.12
C PHE A 371 -17.26 15.09 0.31
N PHE A 372 -17.60 15.03 1.59
CA PHE A 372 -18.68 14.19 2.09
C PHE A 372 -20.05 14.78 1.70
N GLU A 373 -20.88 13.97 1.04
CA GLU A 373 -22.21 14.39 0.61
C GLU A 373 -23.33 13.46 1.13
N GLY A 374 -23.00 12.40 1.88
CA GLY A 374 -23.94 11.37 2.31
C GLY A 374 -24.55 10.54 1.15
N LYS A 375 -23.95 10.61 -0.04
CA LYS A 375 -24.35 9.93 -1.29
C LYS A 375 -23.13 9.62 -2.16
N ASP A 376 -23.34 8.92 -3.26
CA ASP A 376 -22.30 8.62 -4.23
C ASP A 376 -21.75 9.92 -4.83
N ASN A 377 -20.42 10.00 -4.97
CA ASN A 377 -19.74 11.17 -5.51
C ASN A 377 -20.14 11.37 -6.99
N LYS A 378 -20.20 12.64 -7.42
CA LYS A 378 -20.56 13.03 -8.79
C LYS A 378 -19.67 12.46 -9.89
N LEU A 379 -18.47 12.01 -9.57
CA LEU A 379 -17.53 11.40 -10.52
C LEU A 379 -17.82 9.91 -10.75
N SER A 380 -18.73 9.32 -9.99
CA SER A 380 -19.15 7.94 -10.16
C SER A 380 -19.71 7.69 -11.55
N THR A 381 -19.46 6.52 -12.08
CA THR A 381 -20.00 6.03 -13.38
C THR A 381 -20.97 4.88 -13.11
N PRO A 382 -21.72 4.40 -14.11
CA PRO A 382 -22.57 3.21 -13.93
C PRO A 382 -21.79 1.95 -13.50
N ASP A 383 -20.50 1.87 -13.81
CA ASP A 383 -19.66 0.68 -13.60
C ASP A 383 -18.65 0.83 -12.44
N ASN A 384 -18.42 2.05 -11.94
CA ASN A 384 -17.47 2.34 -10.88
C ASN A 384 -18.02 3.47 -9.99
N LEU A 385 -18.27 3.17 -8.72
CA LEU A 385 -18.79 4.13 -7.75
C LEU A 385 -17.70 4.54 -6.76
N MET A 386 -17.70 5.83 -6.43
CA MET A 386 -16.89 6.39 -5.36
C MET A 386 -17.80 7.09 -4.35
N ARG A 387 -17.49 6.93 -3.06
CA ARG A 387 -18.21 7.62 -1.99
C ARG A 387 -17.25 7.97 -0.87
N TYR A 388 -17.49 9.12 -0.24
CA TYR A 388 -16.82 9.52 0.99
C TYR A 388 -17.63 9.02 2.18
N ASP A 389 -16.97 8.29 3.07
CA ASP A 389 -17.50 7.83 4.35
C ASP A 389 -16.43 8.08 5.46
N VAL A 390 -16.49 7.42 6.60
CA VAL A 390 -15.67 7.79 7.76
C VAL A 390 -14.86 6.61 8.31
N GLU A 391 -13.58 6.85 8.59
CA GLU A 391 -12.81 6.06 9.53
C GLU A 391 -12.57 6.87 10.81
N VAL A 392 -12.92 6.30 11.95
CA VAL A 392 -12.64 6.88 13.26
C VAL A 392 -11.23 6.50 13.71
N SER A 393 -10.25 7.22 13.17
CA SER A 393 -8.82 7.08 13.40
C SER A 393 -8.22 8.46 13.63
N GLY A 394 -7.32 8.61 14.63
CA GLY A 394 -6.86 9.91 15.10
C GLY A 394 -7.87 10.63 16.01
N PHE A 395 -8.90 9.92 16.48
CA PHE A 395 -9.93 10.39 17.41
C PHE A 395 -9.64 9.87 18.83
N PRO A 396 -10.30 10.40 19.87
CA PRO A 396 -10.09 9.93 21.25
C PRO A 396 -10.32 8.44 21.45
N SER A 397 -11.23 7.82 20.67
CA SER A 397 -11.56 6.39 20.73
C SER A 397 -10.58 5.48 19.96
N SER A 398 -9.65 6.01 19.17
CA SER A 398 -8.80 5.21 18.27
C SER A 398 -7.99 4.13 18.99
N HIS A 399 -7.68 4.34 20.26
CA HIS A 399 -6.98 3.32 21.06
C HIS A 399 -7.80 2.04 21.31
N THR A 400 -9.14 2.08 21.15
CA THR A 400 -10.00 0.88 21.33
C THR A 400 -10.14 0.06 20.04
N GLY A 401 -9.74 0.64 18.94
CA GLY A 401 -9.77 0.11 17.57
C GLY A 401 -10.20 1.19 16.59
N HIS A 402 -9.65 1.17 15.37
CA HIS A 402 -10.12 2.04 14.31
C HIS A 402 -11.46 1.51 13.77
N ILE A 403 -12.40 2.41 13.57
CA ILE A 403 -13.78 2.06 13.24
C ILE A 403 -14.10 2.55 11.83
N VAL A 404 -14.57 1.65 10.98
CA VAL A 404 -15.11 1.96 9.66
C VAL A 404 -16.61 2.14 9.74
N LEU A 405 -17.10 3.26 9.23
CA LEU A 405 -18.51 3.62 9.18
C LEU A 405 -18.89 3.89 7.73
N LEU A 406 -19.72 3.02 7.15
CA LEU A 406 -20.13 3.11 5.73
C LEU A 406 -21.61 3.50 5.60
N SER A 407 -21.94 4.12 4.48
CA SER A 407 -23.31 4.55 4.16
C SER A 407 -23.89 5.54 5.17
N LEU A 408 -23.06 6.40 5.76
CA LEU A 408 -23.52 7.46 6.65
C LEU A 408 -24.33 8.51 5.89
N LYS A 409 -25.25 9.18 6.60
CA LYS A 409 -25.98 10.38 6.14
C LYS A 409 -25.32 11.65 6.66
N GLU A 410 -24.82 11.59 7.88
CA GLU A 410 -24.12 12.65 8.60
C GLU A 410 -22.78 12.10 9.10
N GLU A 411 -21.73 12.90 8.98
CA GLU A 411 -20.38 12.48 9.40
C GLU A 411 -19.97 13.03 10.77
N ASP A 412 -20.61 14.10 11.27
CA ASP A 412 -20.27 14.68 12.57
C ASP A 412 -21.06 13.99 13.70
N PHE A 413 -20.35 13.60 14.75
CA PHE A 413 -20.98 13.04 15.94
C PHE A 413 -21.81 14.11 16.68
N PRO A 414 -23.06 13.82 17.08
CA PRO A 414 -23.97 14.81 17.65
C PRO A 414 -23.42 15.53 18.87
N GLY A 415 -23.59 16.87 18.90
CA GLY A 415 -23.18 17.71 20.03
C GLY A 415 -21.70 18.02 20.09
N THR A 416 -20.91 17.59 19.11
CA THR A 416 -19.47 17.90 19.02
C THR A 416 -19.21 18.95 17.92
N LYS A 417 -18.11 19.69 18.05
CA LYS A 417 -17.64 20.66 17.06
C LYS A 417 -16.30 20.25 16.43
N ARG A 418 -15.58 19.39 17.12
CA ARG A 418 -14.24 18.93 16.73
C ARG A 418 -14.13 17.44 17.00
N ILE A 419 -13.25 16.78 16.27
CA ILE A 419 -13.00 15.34 16.45
C ILE A 419 -12.49 14.99 17.84
N GLU A 420 -11.76 15.91 18.48
CA GLU A 420 -11.25 15.75 19.85
C GLU A 420 -12.36 15.69 20.91
N ASP A 421 -13.57 16.14 20.57
CA ASP A 421 -14.74 16.15 21.46
C ASP A 421 -15.57 14.85 21.35
N TRP A 422 -15.25 13.96 20.38
CA TRP A 422 -15.95 12.69 20.19
C TRP A 422 -15.72 11.73 21.37
N PRO A 423 -16.57 10.70 21.53
CA PRO A 423 -16.37 9.69 22.57
C PRO A 423 -14.97 9.09 22.58
N SER A 424 -14.47 8.72 23.75
CA SER A 424 -13.15 8.12 23.92
C SER A 424 -13.15 6.58 23.85
N TRP A 425 -14.25 5.94 23.42
CA TRP A 425 -14.39 4.51 23.21
C TRP A 425 -15.44 4.21 22.13
N GLY A 426 -15.48 2.98 21.61
CA GLY A 426 -16.14 2.68 20.35
C GLY A 426 -17.66 2.60 20.39
N LEU A 427 -18.28 2.03 21.45
CA LEU A 427 -19.71 1.67 21.43
C LEU A 427 -20.67 2.87 21.21
N PRO A 428 -20.46 4.05 21.80
CA PRO A 428 -21.32 5.22 21.50
C PRO A 428 -21.30 5.61 20.02
N ILE A 429 -20.13 5.47 19.39
CA ILE A 429 -19.93 5.80 17.97
C ILE A 429 -20.69 4.80 17.09
N PHE A 430 -20.58 3.51 17.40
CA PHE A 430 -21.35 2.48 16.70
C PHE A 430 -22.86 2.69 16.84
N LYS A 431 -23.34 3.00 18.05
CA LYS A 431 -24.78 3.31 18.29
C LYS A 431 -25.26 4.48 17.44
N TRP A 432 -24.47 5.54 17.36
CA TRP A 432 -24.78 6.70 16.52
C TRP A 432 -24.83 6.35 15.02
N ALA A 433 -23.85 5.61 14.53
CA ALA A 433 -23.83 5.18 13.13
C ALA A 433 -25.01 4.26 12.80
N LYS A 434 -25.34 3.31 13.70
CA LYS A 434 -26.52 2.44 13.56
C LYS A 434 -27.83 3.22 13.53
N ALA A 435 -27.96 4.31 14.30
CA ALA A 435 -29.14 5.16 14.28
C ALA A 435 -29.38 5.83 12.92
N GLN A 436 -28.34 5.95 12.08
CA GLN A 436 -28.41 6.42 10.69
C GLN A 436 -28.61 5.27 9.69
N ASN A 437 -28.74 4.04 10.12
CA ASN A 437 -28.64 2.81 9.32
C ASN A 437 -27.24 2.63 8.68
N GLY A 438 -26.17 3.18 9.26
CA GLY A 438 -24.79 2.96 8.84
C GLY A 438 -24.38 1.50 8.99
N ILE A 439 -23.44 1.07 8.17
CA ILE A 439 -22.76 -0.24 8.28
C ILE A 439 -21.46 -0.02 9.04
N THR A 440 -21.23 -0.83 10.04
CA THR A 440 -20.21 -0.59 11.06
C THR A 440 -19.23 -1.74 11.16
N GLY A 441 -17.94 -1.44 11.22
CA GLY A 441 -16.91 -2.45 11.34
C GLY A 441 -15.61 -1.91 11.93
N PHE A 442 -14.62 -2.77 12.03
CA PHE A 442 -13.26 -2.42 12.43
C PHE A 442 -12.32 -2.49 11.23
N ALA A 443 -11.36 -1.56 11.18
CA ALA A 443 -10.29 -1.48 10.20
C ALA A 443 -9.05 -2.26 10.67
N HIS A 444 -8.19 -2.67 9.70
CA HIS A 444 -6.91 -3.35 9.91
C HIS A 444 -6.90 -4.23 11.15
N SER A 445 -7.87 -5.14 11.15
CA SER A 445 -8.35 -5.86 12.34
C SER A 445 -7.27 -6.57 13.14
N GLY A 446 -6.16 -6.99 12.51
CA GLY A 446 -5.08 -7.71 13.16
C GLY A 446 -4.18 -6.87 14.09
N TRP A 447 -4.19 -5.53 13.98
CA TRP A 447 -3.28 -4.70 14.78
C TRP A 447 -3.63 -4.71 16.28
N GLY A 448 -2.68 -5.21 17.09
CA GLY A 448 -2.87 -5.45 18.53
C GLY A 448 -3.38 -6.84 18.85
N LEU A 449 -3.62 -7.69 17.84
CA LEU A 449 -4.06 -9.08 17.98
C LEU A 449 -2.98 -10.07 17.51
N SER A 450 -1.70 -9.70 17.61
CA SER A 450 -0.58 -10.51 17.16
C SER A 450 -0.51 -11.87 17.87
N LEU A 451 -0.19 -12.89 17.08
CA LEU A 451 -0.08 -14.29 17.51
C LEU A 451 1.24 -14.85 17.01
N LYS A 452 1.84 -15.75 17.80
CA LYS A 452 3.05 -16.49 17.43
C LYS A 452 2.71 -17.76 16.66
N ASP A 453 1.62 -18.43 17.03
CA ASP A 453 1.13 -19.64 16.36
C ASP A 453 0.26 -19.25 15.16
N PRO A 454 0.64 -19.59 13.90
CA PRO A 454 -0.16 -19.31 12.73
C PRO A 454 -1.37 -20.23 12.54
N LYS A 455 -1.56 -21.23 13.40
CA LYS A 455 -2.72 -22.13 13.33
C LYS A 455 -4.01 -21.37 13.61
N LEU A 456 -5.10 -21.83 12.99
CA LEU A 456 -6.43 -21.25 13.15
C LEU A 456 -7.45 -22.35 13.51
N PRO A 457 -8.26 -22.15 14.55
CA PRO A 457 -8.04 -21.18 15.63
C PRO A 457 -6.92 -21.61 16.57
N THR A 458 -6.22 -20.63 17.16
CA THR A 458 -5.30 -20.85 18.27
C THR A 458 -5.86 -20.25 19.56
N TYR A 459 -5.59 -20.88 20.71
CA TYR A 459 -6.02 -20.38 22.02
C TYR A 459 -5.00 -19.46 22.69
N GLU A 460 -3.96 -19.06 21.97
CA GLU A 460 -3.04 -18.02 22.40
C GLU A 460 -3.83 -16.70 22.64
N MET A 461 -3.53 -16.00 23.72
CA MET A 461 -4.17 -14.72 24.04
C MET A 461 -3.34 -13.59 23.42
N PRO A 462 -3.88 -12.84 22.45
CA PRO A 462 -3.19 -11.69 21.90
C PRO A 462 -3.10 -10.53 22.92
N PRO A 463 -2.19 -9.57 22.70
CA PRO A 463 -1.96 -8.50 23.67
C PRO A 463 -3.11 -7.49 23.78
N PHE A 464 -3.92 -7.27 22.77
CA PHE A 464 -4.97 -6.22 22.68
C PHE A 464 -4.42 -4.79 22.87
N ASP A 465 -3.18 -4.56 22.49
CA ASP A 465 -2.44 -3.30 22.70
C ASP A 465 -2.44 -2.37 21.51
N GLY A 466 -3.10 -2.74 20.41
CA GLY A 466 -3.10 -2.01 19.14
C GLY A 466 -4.38 -1.24 18.85
N ILE A 467 -4.55 -0.95 17.57
CA ILE A 467 -5.59 -0.10 16.99
C ILE A 467 -6.52 -0.84 16.01
N GLY A 468 -6.39 -2.16 15.88
CA GLY A 468 -7.27 -2.98 15.07
C GLY A 468 -8.55 -3.37 15.81
N ALA A 469 -9.11 -4.54 15.53
CA ALA A 469 -10.39 -5.01 16.06
C ALA A 469 -10.31 -5.40 17.57
N ASN A 470 -9.75 -4.54 18.41
CA ASN A 470 -9.52 -4.85 19.82
C ASN A 470 -10.83 -4.82 20.63
N GLU A 471 -11.63 -3.76 20.52
CA GLU A 471 -12.93 -3.66 21.22
C GLU A 471 -14.05 -4.48 20.53
N TYR A 472 -13.73 -5.15 19.39
CA TYR A 472 -14.65 -6.05 18.70
C TYR A 472 -15.25 -7.11 19.63
N ILE A 473 -14.40 -7.68 20.51
CA ILE A 473 -14.82 -8.72 21.45
C ILE A 473 -15.96 -8.27 22.39
N VAL A 474 -16.07 -6.96 22.60
CA VAL A 474 -17.17 -6.33 23.36
C VAL A 474 -18.32 -5.93 22.43
N GLY A 475 -18.00 -5.19 21.36
CA GLY A 475 -18.98 -4.64 20.43
C GLY A 475 -19.89 -5.69 19.80
N VAL A 476 -19.36 -6.89 19.50
CA VAL A 476 -20.14 -8.00 18.94
C VAL A 476 -21.24 -8.48 19.88
N THR A 477 -21.05 -8.37 21.19
CA THR A 477 -22.06 -8.80 22.19
C THR A 477 -23.26 -7.84 22.29
N HIS A 478 -23.10 -6.63 21.76
CA HIS A 478 -24.11 -5.57 21.73
C HIS A 478 -24.81 -5.43 20.37
N ASP A 479 -24.55 -6.34 19.41
CA ASP A 479 -25.07 -6.30 18.03
C ASP A 479 -24.72 -4.98 17.28
N LEU A 480 -23.57 -4.39 17.61
CA LEU A 480 -23.13 -3.10 17.08
C LEU A 480 -22.10 -3.21 15.95
N VAL A 481 -21.53 -4.39 15.71
CA VAL A 481 -20.47 -4.61 14.73
C VAL A 481 -20.94 -5.56 13.63
N ASP A 482 -21.08 -5.06 12.41
CA ASP A 482 -21.49 -5.85 11.26
C ASP A 482 -20.33 -6.68 10.71
N PHE A 483 -19.11 -6.11 10.68
CA PHE A 483 -17.95 -6.79 10.12
C PHE A 483 -16.64 -6.45 10.84
N ILE A 484 -15.65 -7.29 10.63
CA ILE A 484 -14.23 -6.97 10.81
C ILE A 484 -13.53 -7.02 9.46
N SER A 485 -12.51 -6.19 9.29
CA SER A 485 -11.73 -6.16 8.06
C SER A 485 -10.73 -7.31 7.99
N THR A 486 -10.30 -7.60 6.77
CA THR A 486 -9.27 -8.60 6.46
C THR A 486 -8.48 -8.16 5.23
N VAL A 487 -7.40 -8.88 4.95
CA VAL A 487 -6.50 -8.78 3.79
C VAL A 487 -5.35 -7.80 3.99
N ASP A 488 -5.50 -6.76 4.76
CA ASP A 488 -4.49 -5.72 4.98
C ASP A 488 -3.60 -5.94 6.21
N THR A 489 -3.89 -6.95 7.04
CA THR A 489 -3.04 -7.37 8.16
C THR A 489 -2.78 -8.90 8.13
N PRO A 490 -1.89 -9.45 8.97
CA PRO A 490 -1.61 -10.90 8.96
C PRO A 490 -2.86 -11.74 9.19
N TYR A 491 -3.18 -12.63 8.25
CA TYR A 491 -4.41 -13.44 8.30
C TYR A 491 -4.65 -14.23 9.61
N PRO A 492 -3.62 -14.73 10.34
CA PRO A 492 -3.88 -15.40 11.59
C PRO A 492 -4.41 -14.45 12.66
N TRP A 493 -3.97 -13.20 12.66
CA TRP A 493 -4.37 -12.19 13.64
C TRP A 493 -5.82 -11.75 13.44
N GLU A 494 -6.22 -11.56 12.17
CA GLU A 494 -7.59 -11.17 11.78
C GLU A 494 -8.59 -12.29 12.02
N LEU A 495 -8.28 -13.48 11.52
CA LEU A 495 -9.23 -14.59 11.50
C LEU A 495 -9.40 -15.28 12.85
N ASN A 496 -8.41 -15.24 13.74
CA ASN A 496 -8.49 -15.98 15.01
C ASN A 496 -9.61 -15.46 15.91
N ILE A 497 -9.68 -14.17 16.16
CA ILE A 497 -10.72 -13.56 16.99
C ILE A 497 -12.11 -13.78 16.38
N TRP A 498 -12.21 -13.65 15.05
CA TRP A 498 -13.44 -13.90 14.32
C TRP A 498 -13.91 -15.36 14.47
N TYR A 499 -13.02 -16.34 14.29
CA TYR A 499 -13.35 -17.76 14.44
C TYR A 499 -13.82 -18.11 15.86
N HIS A 500 -13.19 -17.54 16.90
CA HIS A 500 -13.64 -17.74 18.27
C HIS A 500 -15.05 -17.20 18.50
N THR A 501 -15.37 -16.02 18.00
CA THR A 501 -16.72 -15.44 18.13
C THR A 501 -17.77 -16.21 17.34
N LEU A 502 -17.44 -16.71 16.14
CA LEU A 502 -18.31 -17.62 15.37
C LEU A 502 -18.56 -18.94 16.13
N ASN A 503 -17.53 -19.51 16.75
CA ASN A 503 -17.65 -20.76 17.51
C ASN A 503 -18.59 -20.65 18.72
N VAL A 504 -18.78 -19.46 19.25
CA VAL A 504 -19.73 -19.21 20.34
C VAL A 504 -21.07 -18.64 19.86
N GLY A 505 -21.29 -18.60 18.52
CA GLY A 505 -22.58 -18.32 17.88
C GLY A 505 -22.85 -16.85 17.57
N TYR A 506 -21.83 -15.98 17.54
CA TYR A 506 -21.98 -14.66 16.94
C TYR A 506 -21.91 -14.77 15.41
N ARG A 507 -22.45 -13.76 14.70
CA ARG A 507 -22.63 -13.81 13.24
C ARG A 507 -22.02 -12.63 12.51
N THR A 508 -21.00 -12.00 13.09
CA THR A 508 -20.25 -10.92 12.46
C THR A 508 -19.61 -11.41 11.17
N ARG A 509 -19.53 -10.54 10.17
CA ARG A 509 -19.00 -10.84 8.84
C ARG A 509 -17.55 -10.38 8.71
N ILE A 510 -16.92 -10.77 7.61
CA ILE A 510 -15.63 -10.22 7.19
C ILE A 510 -15.79 -9.39 5.91
N SER A 511 -14.92 -8.38 5.76
CA SER A 511 -14.85 -7.54 4.58
C SER A 511 -13.38 -7.27 4.21
N GLY A 512 -13.02 -7.26 2.93
CA GLY A 512 -11.67 -7.02 2.46
C GLY A 512 -11.40 -5.54 2.26
N GLU A 513 -10.22 -5.10 2.66
CA GLU A 513 -9.77 -3.70 2.55
C GLU A 513 -8.27 -3.61 2.25
N THR A 514 -7.81 -2.42 1.86
CA THR A 514 -6.40 -2.16 1.54
C THR A 514 -5.73 -1.19 2.52
N ASP A 515 -6.50 -0.27 3.12
CA ASP A 515 -5.99 0.90 3.86
C ASP A 515 -4.94 1.68 3.05
N PHE A 516 -5.29 1.94 1.76
CA PHE A 516 -4.41 2.68 0.87
C PHE A 516 -4.33 4.16 1.28
N PRO A 517 -3.15 4.79 1.31
CA PRO A 517 -1.81 4.23 1.12
C PRO A 517 -1.10 3.91 2.45
N CYS A 518 -1.81 3.82 3.57
CA CYS A 518 -1.21 3.74 4.90
C CYS A 518 -0.65 2.35 5.22
N ILE A 519 -1.37 1.27 4.86
CA ILE A 519 -0.86 -0.10 4.97
C ILE A 519 -0.29 -0.58 3.62
N TYR A 520 -1.08 -0.56 2.56
CA TYR A 520 -0.60 -0.88 1.22
C TYR A 520 -0.56 0.38 0.36
N ASP A 521 0.64 0.79 -0.02
CA ASP A 521 0.90 1.98 -0.83
C ASP A 521 1.03 1.68 -2.35
N ASP A 522 1.04 0.41 -2.73
CA ASP A 522 1.15 0.00 -4.13
C ASP A 522 -0.05 0.44 -4.96
N LYS A 523 -1.28 0.10 -4.52
CA LYS A 523 -2.52 0.25 -5.29
C LYS A 523 -3.74 0.25 -4.39
N VAL A 524 -4.82 0.90 -4.83
CA VAL A 524 -6.16 0.68 -4.24
C VAL A 524 -6.68 -0.72 -4.61
N GLY A 525 -7.48 -1.32 -3.74
CA GLY A 525 -8.12 -2.59 -4.01
C GLY A 525 -7.19 -3.81 -4.04
N LEU A 526 -6.06 -3.77 -3.32
CA LEU A 526 -5.24 -4.96 -3.07
C LEU A 526 -5.95 -5.94 -2.13
N GLY A 527 -6.77 -5.42 -1.20
CA GLY A 527 -7.76 -6.17 -0.45
C GLY A 527 -9.15 -5.80 -0.94
N ARG A 528 -9.95 -6.79 -1.35
CA ARG A 528 -11.29 -6.57 -1.94
C ARG A 528 -12.35 -7.41 -1.27
N SER A 529 -13.53 -6.81 -1.11
CA SER A 529 -14.78 -7.54 -0.92
C SER A 529 -15.48 -7.70 -2.26
N TYR A 530 -15.86 -8.92 -2.60
CA TYR A 530 -16.71 -9.22 -3.74
C TYR A 530 -18.12 -9.49 -3.22
N VAL A 531 -19.02 -8.56 -3.47
CA VAL A 531 -20.39 -8.60 -2.95
C VAL A 531 -21.35 -8.99 -4.06
N ARG A 532 -22.18 -10.00 -3.80
CA ARG A 532 -23.30 -10.34 -4.69
C ARG A 532 -24.42 -9.32 -4.51
N GLN A 533 -24.69 -8.56 -5.55
CA GLN A 533 -25.80 -7.62 -5.55
C GLN A 533 -27.09 -8.24 -6.12
N LYS A 534 -28.21 -7.71 -5.64
CA LYS A 534 -29.53 -8.15 -6.07
C LYS A 534 -29.97 -7.50 -7.38
N GLN A 535 -29.36 -6.35 -7.70
CA GLN A 535 -29.66 -5.51 -8.86
C GLN A 535 -28.36 -4.97 -9.48
N ALA A 536 -28.46 -3.97 -10.37
CA ALA A 536 -27.31 -3.26 -10.90
C ALA A 536 -26.48 -2.62 -9.77
N LEU A 537 -25.21 -2.30 -10.08
CA LEU A 537 -24.25 -1.73 -9.13
C LEU A 537 -24.85 -0.56 -8.34
N ASN A 538 -24.85 -0.68 -7.03
CA ASN A 538 -25.40 0.31 -6.09
C ASN A 538 -24.60 0.27 -4.78
N TYR A 539 -24.17 1.42 -4.31
CA TYR A 539 -23.34 1.50 -3.10
C TYR A 539 -24.06 0.96 -1.86
N ARG A 540 -25.32 1.34 -1.68
CA ARG A 540 -26.09 0.90 -0.51
C ARG A 540 -26.33 -0.61 -0.49
N ASP A 541 -26.68 -1.22 -1.63
CA ASP A 541 -26.86 -2.68 -1.72
C ASP A 541 -25.51 -3.41 -1.53
N TRP A 542 -24.40 -2.80 -1.95
CA TRP A 542 -23.07 -3.36 -1.73
C TRP A 542 -22.70 -3.38 -0.24
N THR A 543 -22.89 -2.27 0.49
CA THR A 543 -22.59 -2.22 1.92
C THR A 543 -23.54 -3.08 2.75
N GLU A 544 -24.83 -3.14 2.38
CA GLU A 544 -25.79 -4.09 2.97
C GLU A 544 -25.37 -5.54 2.71
N GLY A 545 -24.83 -5.82 1.54
CA GLY A 545 -24.29 -7.13 1.23
C GLY A 545 -23.17 -7.57 2.16
N ILE A 546 -22.31 -6.65 2.62
CA ILE A 546 -21.31 -6.94 3.66
C ILE A 546 -22.02 -7.32 4.96
N ARG A 547 -22.98 -6.53 5.43
CA ARG A 547 -23.74 -6.80 6.65
C ARG A 547 -24.49 -8.14 6.60
N GLU A 548 -25.08 -8.46 5.45
CA GLU A 548 -25.80 -9.71 5.24
C GLU A 548 -24.87 -10.92 5.04
N GLY A 549 -23.59 -10.66 4.74
CA GLY A 549 -22.59 -11.69 4.43
C GLY A 549 -22.75 -12.26 3.02
N ARG A 550 -23.26 -11.47 2.07
CA ARG A 550 -23.33 -11.79 0.64
C ARG A 550 -21.99 -11.53 -0.05
N ASN A 551 -20.87 -11.71 0.67
CA ASN A 551 -19.55 -11.41 0.15
C ASN A 551 -18.52 -12.45 0.56
N TYR A 552 -17.48 -12.55 -0.26
CA TYR A 552 -16.20 -13.12 0.10
C TYR A 552 -15.12 -12.05 -0.03
N VAL A 553 -14.00 -12.29 0.65
CA VAL A 553 -12.82 -11.42 0.61
C VAL A 553 -11.72 -12.04 -0.24
N SER A 554 -10.91 -11.22 -0.91
CA SER A 554 -9.83 -11.70 -1.77
C SER A 554 -8.75 -10.64 -2.01
N ASP A 555 -7.53 -11.11 -2.34
CA ASP A 555 -6.49 -10.32 -3.00
C ASP A 555 -6.77 -10.09 -4.50
N GLY A 556 -7.93 -10.56 -4.99
CA GLY A 556 -8.36 -10.47 -6.38
C GLY A 556 -7.76 -11.52 -7.32
N LYS A 557 -6.84 -12.36 -6.85
CA LYS A 557 -6.21 -13.43 -7.65
C LYS A 557 -6.91 -14.79 -7.51
N SER A 558 -7.82 -14.92 -6.54
CA SER A 558 -8.72 -16.07 -6.42
C SER A 558 -10.14 -15.66 -6.09
N HIS A 559 -11.10 -16.42 -6.55
CA HIS A 559 -12.53 -16.15 -6.43
C HIS A 559 -13.27 -17.39 -5.94
N ILE A 560 -14.27 -17.18 -5.06
CA ILE A 560 -15.14 -18.22 -4.52
C ILE A 560 -16.58 -17.74 -4.67
N LEU A 561 -17.21 -18.14 -5.75
CA LEU A 561 -18.56 -17.71 -6.15
C LEU A 561 -19.59 -18.77 -5.78
N ASP A 562 -20.83 -18.33 -5.56
CA ASP A 562 -22.02 -19.17 -5.42
C ASP A 562 -21.87 -20.27 -4.35
N PHE A 563 -21.20 -19.92 -3.23
CA PHE A 563 -21.04 -20.85 -2.12
C PHE A 563 -22.37 -21.19 -1.48
N LYS A 564 -22.65 -22.49 -1.39
CA LYS A 564 -23.89 -23.07 -0.83
C LYS A 564 -23.60 -24.24 0.10
N VAL A 565 -24.50 -24.41 1.08
CA VAL A 565 -24.64 -25.61 1.87
C VAL A 565 -26.06 -26.13 1.65
N ASN A 566 -26.19 -27.29 1.01
CA ASN A 566 -27.44 -27.76 0.40
C ASN A 566 -28.02 -26.66 -0.51
N ASP A 567 -29.26 -26.25 -0.28
CA ASP A 567 -29.94 -25.21 -1.08
C ASP A 567 -29.74 -23.79 -0.54
N VAL A 568 -29.12 -23.64 0.64
CA VAL A 568 -28.88 -22.32 1.26
C VAL A 568 -27.65 -21.68 0.65
N GLN A 569 -27.81 -20.52 0.06
CA GLN A 569 -26.71 -19.72 -0.47
C GLN A 569 -26.22 -18.70 0.56
N MET A 570 -24.90 -18.47 0.58
CA MET A 570 -24.27 -17.45 1.41
C MET A 570 -24.93 -16.07 1.21
N GLY A 571 -25.35 -15.45 2.33
CA GLY A 571 -26.02 -14.15 2.36
C GLY A 571 -27.54 -14.20 2.09
N GLU A 572 -28.12 -15.34 1.81
CA GLU A 572 -29.56 -15.53 1.69
C GLU A 572 -30.14 -16.12 2.99
N GLY A 573 -31.34 -15.68 3.42
CA GLY A 573 -31.98 -16.18 4.62
C GLY A 573 -31.09 -16.17 5.88
N SER A 574 -30.37 -15.07 6.12
CA SER A 574 -29.35 -14.95 7.18
C SER A 574 -28.22 -15.96 7.07
N SER A 575 -27.99 -16.57 5.91
CA SER A 575 -27.04 -17.67 5.68
C SER A 575 -27.29 -18.87 6.61
N GLU A 576 -28.55 -19.22 6.87
CA GLU A 576 -28.92 -20.24 7.87
C GLU A 576 -29.60 -21.47 7.22
N LEU A 577 -29.03 -22.65 7.51
CA LEU A 577 -29.61 -23.95 7.17
C LEU A 577 -30.06 -24.65 8.46
N ASN A 578 -31.33 -25.04 8.52
CA ASN A 578 -31.88 -25.78 9.64
C ASN A 578 -31.99 -27.27 9.31
N LEU A 579 -31.33 -28.11 10.12
CA LEU A 579 -31.40 -29.58 10.05
C LEU A 579 -32.23 -30.11 11.25
N ALA A 580 -33.21 -30.95 10.94
CA ALA A 580 -34.04 -31.57 11.98
C ALA A 580 -33.23 -32.49 12.94
N LYS A 581 -32.09 -33.01 12.46
CA LYS A 581 -31.12 -33.83 13.21
C LYS A 581 -29.73 -33.71 12.59
N PRO A 582 -28.67 -34.05 13.35
CA PRO A 582 -27.34 -34.20 12.77
C PRO A 582 -27.34 -35.06 11.51
N GLY A 583 -26.56 -34.71 10.50
CA GLY A 583 -26.58 -35.41 9.23
C GLY A 583 -25.68 -34.82 8.15
N PRO A 584 -25.65 -35.47 6.98
CA PRO A 584 -24.81 -35.04 5.86
C PRO A 584 -25.34 -33.76 5.20
N VAL A 585 -24.43 -32.92 4.80
CA VAL A 585 -24.69 -31.74 3.97
C VAL A 585 -23.77 -31.76 2.74
N LYS A 586 -24.29 -31.25 1.64
CA LYS A 586 -23.51 -31.03 0.41
C LYS A 586 -23.08 -29.58 0.32
N ILE A 587 -21.80 -29.34 0.12
CA ILE A 587 -21.20 -28.03 0.04
C ILE A 587 -20.73 -27.83 -1.42
N THR A 588 -21.15 -26.72 -2.04
CA THR A 588 -20.78 -26.41 -3.43
C THR A 588 -20.31 -24.97 -3.54
N ALA A 589 -19.35 -24.73 -4.45
CA ALA A 589 -18.95 -23.39 -4.88
C ALA A 589 -18.36 -23.45 -6.29
N ASN A 590 -18.32 -22.31 -6.97
CA ASN A 590 -17.54 -22.11 -8.19
C ASN A 590 -16.25 -21.37 -7.83
N VAL A 591 -15.09 -21.93 -8.12
CA VAL A 591 -13.80 -21.35 -7.73
C VAL A 591 -12.93 -21.08 -8.94
N ALA A 592 -12.19 -19.99 -8.92
CA ALA A 592 -11.16 -19.65 -9.90
C ALA A 592 -9.92 -19.10 -9.18
N ALA A 593 -8.76 -19.34 -9.76
CA ALA A 593 -7.51 -18.77 -9.28
C ALA A 593 -6.57 -18.57 -10.48
N LEU A 594 -5.73 -17.51 -10.43
CA LEU A 594 -4.75 -17.23 -11.45
C LEU A 594 -3.37 -17.01 -10.83
N LEU A 595 -2.45 -17.93 -11.09
CA LEU A 595 -1.02 -17.81 -10.78
C LEU A 595 -0.22 -17.65 -12.06
N ASP A 596 0.92 -17.01 -11.97
CA ASP A 596 1.93 -17.07 -13.04
C ASP A 596 2.51 -18.48 -13.16
N GLU A 597 3.04 -18.83 -14.33
CA GLU A 597 3.67 -20.13 -14.54
C GLU A 597 4.91 -20.30 -13.67
N THR A 598 5.73 -19.25 -13.59
CA THR A 598 6.93 -19.24 -12.76
C THR A 598 6.59 -18.83 -11.32
N PRO A 599 6.97 -19.61 -10.30
CA PRO A 599 6.79 -19.27 -8.90
C PRO A 599 7.51 -17.97 -8.52
N ASN A 600 6.86 -17.13 -7.72
CA ASN A 600 7.48 -15.96 -7.11
C ASN A 600 8.10 -16.32 -5.75
N GLU A 601 9.35 -16.75 -5.78
CA GLU A 601 10.07 -17.18 -4.57
C GLU A 601 10.24 -16.06 -3.53
N ALA A 602 10.26 -14.80 -3.93
CA ALA A 602 10.36 -13.69 -3.01
C ALA A 602 9.10 -13.61 -2.11
N VAL A 603 7.91 -13.74 -2.69
CA VAL A 603 6.64 -13.74 -1.94
C VAL A 603 6.47 -15.02 -1.12
N ARG A 604 6.85 -16.17 -1.66
CA ARG A 604 6.70 -17.48 -0.98
C ARG A 604 7.51 -17.59 0.31
N ARG A 605 8.66 -16.93 0.38
CA ARG A 605 9.57 -16.96 1.54
C ARG A 605 9.23 -15.97 2.64
N LEU A 606 8.27 -15.10 2.42
CA LEU A 606 7.85 -14.13 3.42
C LEU A 606 7.20 -14.83 4.62
N ARG A 607 7.49 -14.33 5.83
CA ARG A 607 6.76 -14.75 7.03
C ARG A 607 5.33 -14.23 6.97
N THR A 608 4.44 -14.80 7.76
CA THR A 608 3.02 -14.39 7.81
C THR A 608 2.82 -12.93 8.19
N ASP A 609 3.75 -12.35 8.94
CA ASP A 609 3.76 -10.97 9.39
C ASP A 609 4.52 -10.00 8.46
N GLN A 610 4.82 -10.41 7.24
CA GLN A 610 5.46 -9.59 6.20
C GLN A 610 4.54 -9.37 5.01
N LYS A 611 4.53 -8.16 4.49
CA LYS A 611 3.73 -7.78 3.30
C LYS A 611 4.26 -8.45 2.01
N PRO A 612 3.39 -8.84 1.09
CA PRO A 612 1.92 -8.82 1.19
C PRO A 612 1.43 -9.90 2.16
N TYR A 613 0.55 -9.52 3.10
CA TYR A 613 0.02 -10.45 4.11
C TYR A 613 -0.88 -11.52 3.49
N TRP A 614 -1.68 -11.11 2.50
CA TRP A 614 -2.48 -12.01 1.66
C TRP A 614 -1.94 -11.95 0.23
N ASP A 615 -1.62 -13.11 -0.31
CA ASP A 615 -1.21 -13.28 -1.71
C ASP A 615 -1.36 -14.75 -2.13
N LEU A 616 -2.03 -14.99 -3.26
CA LEU A 616 -2.29 -16.32 -3.80
C LEU A 616 -1.00 -17.13 -4.02
N GLU A 617 0.12 -16.48 -4.33
CA GLU A 617 1.40 -17.15 -4.54
C GLU A 617 1.85 -17.93 -3.29
N ARG A 618 1.47 -17.48 -2.08
CA ARG A 618 1.77 -18.17 -0.82
C ARG A 618 0.92 -19.44 -0.62
N ALA A 619 -0.17 -19.58 -1.37
CA ALA A 619 -1.02 -20.78 -1.39
C ALA A 619 -0.55 -21.83 -2.41
N ARG A 620 0.41 -21.50 -3.28
CA ARG A 620 0.92 -22.40 -4.33
C ARG A 620 1.45 -23.70 -3.73
N ILE A 621 1.01 -24.84 -4.29
CA ILE A 621 1.44 -26.18 -3.87
C ILE A 621 2.74 -26.54 -4.58
N GLY A 622 3.84 -26.59 -3.84
CA GLY A 622 5.17 -26.87 -4.40
C GLY A 622 5.52 -25.90 -5.53
N ASN A 623 6.02 -26.41 -6.65
CA ASN A 623 6.29 -25.60 -7.86
C ASN A 623 5.18 -25.74 -8.91
N SER A 624 4.08 -26.41 -8.57
CA SER A 624 2.94 -26.57 -9.48
C SER A 624 2.11 -25.29 -9.54
N ARG A 625 1.35 -25.12 -10.61
CA ARG A 625 0.37 -24.03 -10.75
C ARG A 625 -0.98 -24.47 -10.16
N THR A 626 -0.95 -24.93 -8.90
CA THR A 626 -2.13 -25.41 -8.18
C THR A 626 -2.22 -24.80 -6.79
N VAL A 627 -3.45 -24.65 -6.28
CA VAL A 627 -3.73 -24.11 -4.94
C VAL A 627 -4.78 -24.97 -4.22
N PRO A 628 -4.77 -25.01 -2.86
CA PRO A 628 -5.73 -25.76 -2.10
C PRO A 628 -7.01 -24.96 -1.89
N VAL A 629 -8.17 -25.57 -2.15
CA VAL A 629 -9.48 -25.10 -1.68
C VAL A 629 -9.82 -25.90 -0.43
N GLU A 630 -10.02 -25.22 0.68
CA GLU A 630 -10.26 -25.81 2.01
C GLU A 630 -11.73 -25.65 2.41
N LEU A 631 -12.34 -26.74 2.87
CA LEU A 631 -13.60 -26.70 3.59
C LEU A 631 -13.33 -26.48 5.06
N ILE A 632 -13.91 -25.42 5.61
CA ILE A 632 -13.75 -25.03 7.01
C ILE A 632 -15.06 -25.30 7.76
N VAL A 633 -14.94 -26.00 8.89
CA VAL A 633 -16.04 -26.20 9.85
C VAL A 633 -15.55 -25.80 11.22
N ASN A 634 -16.23 -24.85 11.86
CA ASN A 634 -15.88 -24.32 13.17
C ASN A 634 -14.41 -23.92 13.33
N GLY A 635 -13.84 -23.36 12.23
CA GLY A 635 -12.45 -22.88 12.16
C GLY A 635 -11.44 -23.94 11.71
N GLN A 636 -11.78 -25.22 11.66
CA GLN A 636 -10.89 -26.29 11.28
C GLN A 636 -11.02 -26.64 9.79
N ALA A 637 -9.90 -26.82 9.10
CA ALA A 637 -9.90 -27.37 7.76
C ALA A 637 -10.19 -28.87 7.79
N VAL A 638 -11.43 -29.27 7.46
CA VAL A 638 -11.90 -30.66 7.53
C VAL A 638 -11.75 -31.42 6.23
N ALA A 639 -11.65 -30.73 5.12
CA ALA A 639 -11.40 -31.32 3.80
C ALA A 639 -10.65 -30.33 2.90
N ARG A 640 -9.94 -30.84 1.89
CA ARG A 640 -9.13 -30.05 0.96
C ARG A 640 -9.21 -30.64 -0.45
N LYS A 641 -9.29 -29.77 -1.46
CA LYS A 641 -9.17 -30.12 -2.87
C LYS A 641 -8.18 -29.20 -3.55
N ALA A 642 -7.28 -29.74 -4.35
CA ALA A 642 -6.39 -28.93 -5.18
C ALA A 642 -7.11 -28.55 -6.49
N ILE A 643 -6.91 -27.31 -6.94
CA ILE A 643 -7.37 -26.83 -8.24
C ILE A 643 -6.21 -26.20 -9.01
N ASP A 644 -6.28 -26.26 -10.35
CA ASP A 644 -5.37 -25.52 -11.20
C ASP A 644 -5.67 -24.02 -11.10
N ALA A 645 -4.62 -23.21 -10.93
CA ALA A 645 -4.69 -21.76 -10.88
C ALA A 645 -4.41 -21.15 -12.26
N ASP A 646 -5.17 -21.58 -13.29
CA ASP A 646 -5.04 -21.17 -14.69
C ASP A 646 -6.03 -20.07 -15.11
N GLY A 647 -6.85 -19.57 -14.17
CA GLY A 647 -7.86 -18.54 -14.39
C GLY A 647 -9.24 -19.06 -14.78
N ARG A 648 -9.43 -20.39 -14.88
CA ARG A 648 -10.73 -20.96 -15.26
C ARG A 648 -11.61 -21.17 -14.03
N LEU A 649 -12.88 -20.82 -14.16
CA LEU A 649 -13.91 -21.10 -13.16
C LEU A 649 -14.27 -22.60 -13.16
N ARG A 650 -14.25 -23.22 -11.97
CA ARG A 650 -14.50 -24.65 -11.78
C ARG A 650 -15.43 -24.91 -10.62
N PRO A 651 -16.38 -25.85 -10.74
CA PRO A 651 -17.19 -26.27 -9.61
C PRO A 651 -16.34 -27.12 -8.65
N VAL A 652 -16.49 -26.86 -7.36
CA VAL A 652 -16.00 -27.73 -6.29
C VAL A 652 -17.17 -28.18 -5.42
N THR A 653 -17.11 -29.43 -4.99
CA THR A 653 -18.14 -30.03 -4.12
C THR A 653 -17.46 -30.76 -2.98
N PHE A 654 -17.96 -30.59 -1.75
CA PHE A 654 -17.60 -31.36 -0.60
C PHE A 654 -18.87 -31.97 0.01
N GLU A 655 -18.69 -33.03 0.76
CA GLU A 655 -19.70 -33.62 1.62
C GLU A 655 -19.17 -33.64 3.05
N TYR A 656 -20.00 -33.29 4.01
CA TYR A 656 -19.61 -33.29 5.42
C TYR A 656 -20.80 -33.72 6.28
N ASN A 657 -20.55 -34.59 7.25
CA ASN A 657 -21.56 -34.98 8.22
C ASN A 657 -21.52 -34.01 9.42
N VAL A 658 -22.50 -33.13 9.53
CA VAL A 658 -22.62 -32.14 10.59
C VAL A 658 -23.12 -32.79 11.89
N PRO A 659 -22.27 -32.95 12.91
CA PRO A 659 -22.64 -33.65 14.13
C PRO A 659 -23.43 -32.75 15.11
N GLN A 660 -23.33 -31.44 14.98
CA GLN A 660 -23.95 -30.41 15.81
C GLN A 660 -24.04 -29.08 15.08
N SER A 661 -24.78 -28.12 15.64
CA SER A 661 -24.84 -26.77 15.07
C SER A 661 -23.45 -26.21 14.88
N SER A 662 -23.15 -25.82 13.63
CA SER A 662 -21.81 -25.45 13.16
C SER A 662 -21.87 -24.33 12.14
N TRP A 663 -20.77 -23.63 11.96
CA TRP A 663 -20.59 -22.74 10.82
C TRP A 663 -19.64 -23.38 9.80
N ILE A 664 -19.92 -23.13 8.52
CA ILE A 664 -19.19 -23.70 7.39
C ILE A 664 -18.75 -22.59 6.46
N ALA A 665 -17.50 -22.63 6.00
CA ALA A 665 -16.93 -21.69 5.02
C ALA A 665 -15.99 -22.43 4.06
N ILE A 666 -15.63 -21.76 2.97
CA ILE A 666 -14.58 -22.18 2.02
C ILE A 666 -13.52 -21.10 1.96
N ARG A 667 -12.24 -21.52 1.85
CA ARG A 667 -11.13 -20.58 1.70
C ARG A 667 -10.03 -21.12 0.78
N ILE A 668 -9.27 -20.19 0.20
CA ILE A 668 -7.96 -20.41 -0.43
C ILE A 668 -6.98 -19.48 0.31
N LEU A 669 -6.39 -19.97 1.40
CA LEU A 669 -5.62 -19.11 2.29
C LEU A 669 -4.12 -19.12 1.93
N PRO A 670 -3.43 -17.95 1.91
CA PRO A 670 -3.94 -16.59 2.17
C PRO A 670 -4.25 -15.81 0.87
N SER A 671 -5.39 -16.04 0.27
CA SER A 671 -5.86 -15.28 -0.90
C SER A 671 -7.33 -14.94 -0.83
N SER A 672 -8.20 -15.91 -0.51
CA SER A 672 -9.65 -15.67 -0.40
C SER A 672 -10.33 -16.47 0.70
N HIS A 673 -11.42 -15.91 1.24
CA HIS A 673 -12.24 -16.52 2.27
C HIS A 673 -13.70 -16.09 2.15
N THR A 674 -14.65 -17.03 2.23
CA THR A 674 -16.10 -16.73 2.22
C THR A 674 -16.58 -16.29 3.60
N ASN A 675 -17.68 -15.56 3.66
CA ASN A 675 -18.48 -15.53 4.88
C ASN A 675 -19.10 -16.92 5.14
N PRO A 676 -19.46 -17.24 6.37
CA PRO A 676 -19.97 -18.57 6.70
C PRO A 676 -21.45 -18.73 6.40
N ILE A 677 -21.84 -20.00 6.19
CA ILE A 677 -23.23 -20.48 6.32
C ILE A 677 -23.35 -21.19 7.67
N PHE A 678 -24.41 -20.86 8.41
CA PHE A 678 -24.69 -21.39 9.74
C PHE A 678 -25.63 -22.58 9.62
N VAL A 679 -25.19 -23.75 10.05
CA VAL A 679 -25.99 -24.97 10.03
C VAL A 679 -26.45 -25.25 11.45
N LEU A 680 -27.74 -25.09 11.70
CA LEU A 680 -28.36 -25.36 13.00
C LEU A 680 -28.98 -26.75 13.01
N THR A 681 -28.64 -27.55 14.00
CA THR A 681 -29.23 -28.88 14.22
C THR A 681 -30.20 -28.84 15.36
N GLU A 682 -31.39 -29.40 15.17
CA GLU A 682 -32.45 -29.48 16.22
C GLU A 682 -32.85 -28.10 16.79
N GLY A 683 -32.66 -27.02 16.01
CA GLY A 683 -32.93 -25.64 16.43
C GLY A 683 -31.97 -25.10 17.51
N LYS A 684 -30.85 -25.81 17.79
CA LYS A 684 -29.88 -25.40 18.80
C LYS A 684 -28.93 -24.31 18.25
N PRO A 685 -28.55 -23.33 19.08
CA PRO A 685 -27.56 -22.34 18.68
C PRO A 685 -26.16 -22.96 18.51
N ILE A 686 -25.29 -22.29 17.77
CA ILE A 686 -23.89 -22.72 17.63
C ILE A 686 -23.17 -22.50 18.96
N ARG A 687 -22.60 -23.59 19.49
CA ARG A 687 -21.74 -23.67 20.68
C ARG A 687 -20.63 -24.69 20.38
N ALA A 688 -19.84 -24.36 19.35
CA ALA A 688 -18.93 -25.34 18.75
C ALA A 688 -17.70 -25.66 19.62
N SER A 689 -17.33 -24.78 20.56
CA SER A 689 -16.16 -24.99 21.41
C SER A 689 -16.28 -24.24 22.75
N LYS A 690 -16.19 -24.97 23.83
CA LYS A 690 -16.09 -24.43 25.21
C LYS A 690 -14.81 -23.60 25.36
N LYS A 691 -13.69 -24.08 24.82
CA LYS A 691 -12.42 -23.37 24.86
C LYS A 691 -12.50 -22.01 24.15
N SER A 692 -13.27 -21.89 23.05
CA SER A 692 -13.52 -20.60 22.41
C SER A 692 -14.32 -19.64 23.30
N ALA A 693 -15.30 -20.15 24.06
CA ALA A 693 -16.06 -19.33 24.99
C ALA A 693 -15.19 -18.84 26.18
N GLU A 694 -14.32 -19.69 26.68
CA GLU A 694 -13.33 -19.34 27.71
C GLU A 694 -12.33 -18.29 27.15
N TRP A 695 -11.87 -18.50 25.93
CA TRP A 695 -10.98 -17.55 25.26
C TRP A 695 -11.65 -16.18 25.10
N CYS A 696 -12.88 -16.13 24.59
CA CYS A 696 -13.63 -14.89 24.43
C CYS A 696 -13.83 -14.15 25.76
N LEU A 697 -14.15 -14.86 26.84
CA LEU A 697 -14.29 -14.27 28.17
C LEU A 697 -12.99 -13.64 28.66
N LYS A 698 -11.86 -14.36 28.53
CA LYS A 698 -10.53 -13.85 28.87
C LYS A 698 -10.13 -12.67 27.98
N ALA A 699 -10.52 -12.69 26.69
CA ALA A 699 -10.23 -11.62 25.74
C ALA A 699 -10.94 -10.30 26.13
N VAL A 700 -12.15 -10.36 26.72
CA VAL A 700 -12.80 -9.15 27.27
C VAL A 700 -11.98 -8.56 28.42
N ASP A 701 -11.46 -9.40 29.31
CA ASP A 701 -10.62 -8.94 30.43
C ASP A 701 -9.29 -8.36 29.94
N GLN A 702 -8.65 -9.03 28.99
CA GLN A 702 -7.42 -8.56 28.36
C GLN A 702 -7.64 -7.22 27.63
N CYS A 703 -8.70 -7.08 26.86
CA CYS A 703 -9.05 -5.83 26.19
C CYS A 703 -9.27 -4.71 27.22
N TRP A 704 -10.07 -4.94 28.25
CA TRP A 704 -10.34 -3.96 29.31
C TRP A 704 -9.04 -3.45 29.93
N SER A 705 -8.15 -4.39 30.35
CA SER A 705 -6.88 -4.04 31.00
C SER A 705 -6.00 -3.12 30.15
N GLN A 706 -6.09 -3.21 28.83
CA GLN A 706 -5.32 -2.38 27.91
C GLN A 706 -5.98 -1.03 27.59
N LYS A 707 -7.30 -0.92 27.70
CA LYS A 707 -8.05 0.22 27.20
C LYS A 707 -8.60 1.15 28.29
N GLU A 708 -8.93 0.63 29.47
CA GLU A 708 -9.66 1.36 30.54
C GLU A 708 -8.98 2.68 30.96
N THR A 709 -7.64 2.73 30.97
CA THR A 709 -6.90 3.91 31.42
C THR A 709 -6.98 5.09 30.45
N LYS A 710 -7.34 4.83 29.19
CA LYS A 710 -7.45 5.82 28.12
C LYS A 710 -8.89 6.32 27.93
N ILE A 711 -9.88 5.65 28.54
CA ILE A 711 -11.29 6.07 28.51
C ILE A 711 -11.46 7.25 29.47
N ARG A 712 -12.11 8.33 29.01
CA ARG A 712 -12.38 9.50 29.82
C ARG A 712 -13.15 9.15 31.10
N LEU A 713 -12.85 9.84 32.17
CA LEU A 713 -13.40 9.54 33.50
C LEU A 713 -14.94 9.58 33.53
N ASN A 714 -15.53 10.56 32.86
CA ASN A 714 -17.00 10.70 32.75
C ASN A 714 -17.67 9.62 31.87
N GLU A 715 -16.94 8.92 31.02
CA GLU A 715 -17.42 7.83 30.15
C GLU A 715 -17.11 6.45 30.72
N LYS A 716 -16.16 6.36 31.66
CA LYS A 716 -15.63 5.11 32.20
C LYS A 716 -16.69 4.22 32.85
N GLY A 717 -17.69 4.82 33.50
CA GLY A 717 -18.79 4.08 34.13
C GLY A 717 -19.66 3.34 33.12
N GLU A 718 -20.03 4.00 32.00
CA GLU A 718 -20.80 3.36 30.92
C GLU A 718 -19.97 2.28 30.22
N ALA A 719 -18.69 2.55 29.94
CA ALA A 719 -17.80 1.58 29.34
C ALA A 719 -17.66 0.31 30.22
N ALA A 720 -17.44 0.47 31.54
CA ALA A 720 -17.33 -0.65 32.46
C ALA A 720 -18.60 -1.53 32.48
N GLN A 721 -19.78 -0.91 32.41
CA GLN A 721 -21.06 -1.64 32.31
C GLN A 721 -21.15 -2.42 31.00
N ALA A 722 -20.74 -1.85 29.88
CA ALA A 722 -20.74 -2.51 28.58
C ALA A 722 -19.80 -3.72 28.54
N TYR A 723 -18.61 -3.59 29.14
CA TYR A 723 -17.67 -4.70 29.26
C TYR A 723 -18.18 -5.80 30.21
N GLU A 724 -18.87 -5.44 31.31
CA GLU A 724 -19.47 -6.45 32.19
C GLU A 724 -20.64 -7.17 31.49
N PHE A 725 -21.45 -6.47 30.72
CA PHE A 725 -22.44 -7.11 29.83
C PHE A 725 -21.81 -8.15 28.91
N ALA A 726 -20.69 -7.81 28.28
CA ALA A 726 -19.96 -8.74 27.42
C ALA A 726 -19.46 -9.98 28.21
N ARG A 727 -18.92 -9.80 29.42
CA ARG A 727 -18.52 -10.92 30.28
C ARG A 727 -19.71 -11.85 30.60
N GLN A 728 -20.86 -11.29 30.96
CA GLN A 728 -22.07 -12.05 31.21
C GLN A 728 -22.54 -12.81 29.95
N ALA A 729 -22.50 -12.17 28.78
CA ALA A 729 -22.85 -12.80 27.53
C ALA A 729 -21.93 -14.00 27.20
N TYR A 730 -20.62 -13.91 27.46
CA TYR A 730 -19.71 -15.03 27.24
C TYR A 730 -19.81 -16.09 28.34
N ARG A 731 -20.04 -15.74 29.62
CA ARG A 731 -20.31 -16.71 30.70
C ARG A 731 -21.56 -17.56 30.39
N LYS A 732 -22.61 -16.92 29.86
CA LYS A 732 -23.81 -17.64 29.42
C LYS A 732 -23.49 -18.67 28.35
N ARG A 733 -22.75 -18.23 27.29
CA ARG A 733 -22.35 -19.11 26.17
C ARG A 733 -21.42 -20.23 26.63
N LEU A 734 -20.54 -19.96 27.59
CA LEU A 734 -19.68 -20.96 28.22
C LEU A 734 -20.50 -22.03 28.95
N ALA A 735 -21.51 -21.62 29.72
CA ALA A 735 -22.40 -22.55 30.43
C ALA A 735 -23.25 -23.40 29.47
N GLU A 736 -23.58 -22.85 28.28
CA GLU A 736 -24.34 -23.54 27.22
C GLU A 736 -23.47 -24.48 26.37
N SER A 737 -22.14 -24.40 26.48
CA SER A 737 -21.20 -25.19 25.67
C SER A 737 -20.92 -26.53 26.29
N SER A 738 -21.29 -27.60 25.61
CA SER A 738 -21.08 -29.00 26.04
C SER A 738 -19.87 -29.66 25.34
N VAL A 739 -19.27 -28.99 24.36
CA VAL A 739 -18.16 -29.50 23.52
C VAL A 739 -16.84 -28.87 23.95
N GLU A 740 -15.85 -29.69 24.27
CA GLU A 740 -14.53 -29.26 24.74
C GLU A 740 -13.69 -28.59 23.62
#